data_bff2beac90c1bcee1bdf11e2c8a4681d
#
_entry.id   bff2beac90c1bcee1bdf11e2c8a4681d
#
_cell.length_a   1.000
_cell.length_b   1.000
_cell.length_c   1.000
_cell.angle_alpha   90.00
_cell.angle_beta   90.00
_cell.angle_gamma   90.00
#
_symmetry.space_group_name_H-M   'P 1'
#
loop_
_entity.id
_entity.type
_entity.pdbx_description
1 polymer ?
#
loop_
_entity_poly.entity_id
_entity_poly.type
_entity_poly.pdbx_seq_one_letter_code
_entity_poly.pdbx_strand_id
1 'polypeptide(L)'
;NILAQDVIVKDSVLNTKEEKNRNVMLNASATDQPRQINVGLPGTRSATIFEDGIPVSYFFWPDMPFYSWYGGATYDKTSVMSLSEGAIQYGEVSYIVDSHNKYSSDKFGGLVQYQANHFGRQSLDAVISGPISKGWGYTASTHQVWDPGTYKLQAANLQNRTQSYKLGFDKKFANNKGSMSLLYQYSRYTSTISDYAPFIFVGDGSVKKYNGFKMGTDAYFANEMSDFTYMDLMTGEIKRTTWKDAATTRNHTLRFNLDYMLGQCTKLSVASKVKFANVGGALVQMTNLIDNNGSYFYADGSTYNGDKIQNFNISYSPNKDKEWLTTVALTGKSANNAHSWRAGLNYWYQRSYSHEMSTSFLQEAKADPAELYIRNEDGILTRGLMYNPQAGFYDGHDNTLAVYASDDWNINRKLWMSLGVRLAYQAYAAYTANNIGESTVNSRHPGWYLNDGTHVRTRITGDWINPSAAYNVRYTIAKGFGVMGEYVYTRQRSNLEDYASERYPDVAAMNTNMARVGIFWNTPWLQLVSQISYINKTNNKRRSNFYHVMQNDAIDGSGLKKGEEDSRGIQMAYGIQTLGWTTDIVITPFKGFSLHGSLTLQDPKYKNFDLRATFSDGITDGMDVSDNNVTGMSKILIELDPSYTIDRWSFNLNFRYFGKQYINKTNTLFFNGWWESFGGVSYKLNKNVDLAVN
;
A
#
# COMPACT_ATOMS: atom_id res chain seq x y z
N ASN A 1 -17.97 -9.93 -8.11
CA ASN A 1 -18.23 -8.48 -8.21
C ASN A 1 -18.67 -8.01 -9.60
N ILE A 2 -18.33 -8.69 -10.70
CA ILE A 2 -18.85 -8.36 -12.05
C ILE A 2 -20.36 -8.56 -12.13
N LEU A 3 -20.92 -9.53 -11.40
CA LEU A 3 -22.36 -9.80 -11.38
C LEU A 3 -23.19 -8.76 -10.64
N ALA A 4 -22.62 -8.13 -9.63
CA ALA A 4 -23.30 -7.05 -8.89
C ALA A 4 -23.38 -5.75 -9.70
N GLN A 5 -22.40 -5.50 -10.57
CA GLN A 5 -22.38 -4.28 -11.39
C GLN A 5 -23.38 -4.30 -12.55
N ASP A 6 -23.58 -5.45 -13.24
CA ASP A 6 -24.46 -5.51 -14.40
C ASP A 6 -25.96 -5.51 -14.07
N VAL A 7 -26.34 -5.88 -12.85
CA VAL A 7 -27.74 -5.86 -12.39
C VAL A 7 -28.13 -4.52 -11.75
N ILE A 8 -27.15 -3.81 -11.17
CA ILE A 8 -27.35 -2.54 -10.46
C ILE A 8 -27.56 -1.36 -11.42
N VAL A 9 -27.08 -1.44 -12.65
CA VAL A 9 -27.11 -0.32 -13.61
C VAL A 9 -28.52 0.07 -14.09
N LYS A 10 -29.54 -0.72 -13.88
CA LYS A 10 -30.89 -0.38 -14.38
C LYS A 10 -31.86 0.31 -13.42
N ASP A 11 -31.61 0.31 -12.11
CA ASP A 11 -32.61 0.84 -11.15
C ASP A 11 -32.09 1.75 -10.03
N SER A 12 -30.85 2.19 -10.05
CA SER A 12 -30.29 2.88 -8.88
C SER A 12 -29.67 4.25 -9.15
N VAL A 13 -30.49 5.23 -9.51
CA VAL A 13 -30.13 6.65 -9.35
C VAL A 13 -30.05 7.04 -7.85
N LEU A 14 -30.48 6.16 -6.95
CA LEU A 14 -30.55 6.41 -5.50
C LEU A 14 -29.35 5.85 -4.70
N ASN A 15 -28.53 4.92 -5.23
CA ASN A 15 -27.58 4.17 -4.41
C ASN A 15 -26.10 4.48 -4.60
N THR A 16 -25.71 5.37 -5.50
CA THR A 16 -24.29 5.65 -5.78
C THR A 16 -23.52 6.26 -4.58
N LYS A 17 -24.21 6.91 -3.64
CA LYS A 17 -23.57 7.41 -2.41
C LYS A 17 -23.40 6.33 -1.34
N GLU A 18 -24.33 5.38 -1.26
CA GLU A 18 -24.29 4.30 -0.27
C GLU A 18 -23.30 3.19 -0.64
N GLU A 19 -23.11 2.92 -1.93
CA GLU A 19 -22.10 1.96 -2.39
C GLU A 19 -20.66 2.39 -2.08
N LYS A 20 -20.39 3.70 -2.06
CA LYS A 20 -19.09 4.23 -1.65
C LYS A 20 -18.72 3.84 -0.21
N ASN A 21 -19.72 3.74 0.67
CA ASN A 21 -19.51 3.42 2.08
C ASN A 21 -19.45 1.91 2.38
N ARG A 22 -19.82 1.07 1.41
CA ARG A 22 -19.87 -0.39 1.59
C ARG A 22 -18.62 -1.12 1.10
N ASN A 23 -17.75 -0.46 0.39
CA ASN A 23 -16.50 -1.09 -0.04
C ASN A 23 -15.54 -1.17 1.15
N VAL A 24 -15.33 -2.38 1.67
CA VAL A 24 -14.43 -2.67 2.79
C VAL A 24 -13.04 -2.07 2.63
N MET A 25 -12.56 -1.99 1.39
CA MET A 25 -11.24 -1.46 1.08
C MET A 25 -11.17 0.06 1.14
N LEU A 26 -12.32 0.72 1.02
CA LEU A 26 -12.44 2.17 1.02
C LEU A 26 -13.11 2.70 2.29
N ASN A 27 -13.95 1.90 2.94
CA ASN A 27 -14.61 2.24 4.18
C ASN A 27 -13.70 1.93 5.37
N ALA A 28 -12.56 2.55 5.36
CA ALA A 28 -11.62 2.32 6.40
C ALA A 28 -11.74 3.39 7.47
N SER A 29 -12.70 3.31 8.35
CA SER A 29 -12.65 4.13 9.56
C SER A 29 -12.08 5.55 9.35
N ALA A 30 -11.80 6.29 10.28
CA ALA A 30 -11.29 7.66 10.28
C ALA A 30 -10.07 8.01 9.38
N THR A 31 -9.55 7.10 8.57
CA THR A 31 -8.47 7.35 7.62
C THR A 31 -8.99 7.32 6.19
N ASP A 32 -8.69 8.33 5.39
CA ASP A 32 -9.05 8.40 3.97
C ASP A 32 -8.17 7.50 3.08
N GLN A 33 -7.48 6.56 3.69
CA GLN A 33 -6.56 5.64 3.04
C GLN A 33 -7.20 4.27 2.84
N PRO A 34 -6.89 3.57 1.73
CA PRO A 34 -7.34 2.19 1.56
C PRO A 34 -6.76 1.33 2.66
N ARG A 35 -7.58 0.52 3.28
CA ARG A 35 -7.07 -0.46 4.25
C ARG A 35 -6.24 -1.52 3.55
N GLN A 36 -5.13 -1.85 4.14
CA GLN A 36 -4.39 -3.06 3.80
C GLN A 36 -5.09 -4.26 4.44
N ILE A 37 -6.15 -4.73 3.81
CA ILE A 37 -6.93 -5.89 4.28
C ILE A 37 -6.90 -6.97 3.20
N ASN A 38 -6.58 -8.19 3.61
CA ASN A 38 -6.68 -9.37 2.76
C ASN A 38 -8.11 -9.90 2.76
N VAL A 39 -9.01 -9.23 2.07
CA VAL A 39 -10.41 -9.62 2.01
C VAL A 39 -10.71 -10.27 0.67
N GLY A 40 -11.22 -11.49 0.72
CA GLY A 40 -11.80 -12.16 -0.44
C GLY A 40 -10.83 -12.60 -1.54
N LEU A 41 -9.52 -12.41 -1.37
CA LEU A 41 -8.53 -12.90 -2.32
C LEU A 41 -7.33 -13.49 -1.57
N PRO A 42 -7.27 -14.80 -1.41
CA PRO A 42 -6.15 -15.46 -0.76
C PRO A 42 -4.81 -15.13 -1.41
N GLY A 43 -3.79 -14.87 -0.59
CA GLY A 43 -2.42 -14.64 -1.05
C GLY A 43 -2.10 -13.23 -1.57
N THR A 44 -3.02 -12.27 -1.50
CA THR A 44 -2.76 -10.87 -1.81
C THR A 44 -2.71 -10.02 -0.54
N ARG A 45 -1.89 -8.97 -0.53
CA ARG A 45 -1.68 -8.13 0.66
C ARG A 45 -2.36 -6.77 0.62
N SER A 46 -2.52 -6.18 -0.56
CA SER A 46 -2.99 -4.80 -0.70
C SER A 46 -3.72 -4.60 -2.01
N ALA A 47 -4.55 -3.55 -2.05
CA ALA A 47 -5.13 -3.06 -3.28
C ALA A 47 -4.17 -2.13 -4.01
N THR A 48 -4.18 -2.18 -5.32
CA THR A 48 -3.55 -1.17 -6.17
C THR A 48 -4.54 -0.05 -6.43
N ILE A 49 -4.11 1.20 -6.28
CA ILE A 49 -4.96 2.37 -6.45
C ILE A 49 -4.75 2.98 -7.82
N PHE A 50 -5.85 3.09 -8.55
CA PHE A 50 -5.93 3.82 -9.82
C PHE A 50 -6.75 5.10 -9.65
N GLU A 51 -6.48 6.04 -10.51
CA GLU A 51 -7.22 7.27 -10.64
C GLU A 51 -7.39 7.59 -12.13
N ASP A 52 -8.65 7.63 -12.59
CA ASP A 52 -9.00 7.80 -14.01
C ASP A 52 -8.29 6.78 -14.93
N GLY A 53 -8.22 5.51 -14.50
CA GLY A 53 -7.68 4.41 -15.29
C GLY A 53 -6.16 4.29 -15.33
N ILE A 54 -5.43 5.05 -14.50
CA ILE A 54 -3.96 5.01 -14.40
C ILE A 54 -3.55 4.84 -12.94
N PRO A 55 -2.48 4.05 -12.62
CA PRO A 55 -1.96 3.93 -11.25
C PRO A 55 -1.64 5.30 -10.64
N VAL A 56 -2.04 5.50 -9.38
CA VAL A 56 -1.68 6.72 -8.63
C VAL A 56 -0.17 6.80 -8.42
N SER A 57 0.46 5.68 -8.11
CA SER A 57 1.90 5.49 -8.12
C SER A 57 2.24 4.25 -8.93
N TYR A 58 3.14 4.37 -9.89
CA TYR A 58 3.61 3.25 -10.69
C TYR A 58 4.55 2.35 -9.90
N PHE A 59 5.44 2.98 -9.14
CA PHE A 59 6.32 2.33 -8.21
C PHE A 59 6.00 2.86 -6.80
N PHE A 60 5.50 2.01 -5.92
CA PHE A 60 4.94 2.46 -4.64
C PHE A 60 6.00 2.93 -3.62
N TRP A 61 7.21 2.40 -3.67
CA TRP A 61 8.31 2.88 -2.83
C TRP A 61 9.33 3.63 -3.69
N PRO A 62 9.69 4.84 -3.32
CA PRO A 62 9.36 5.57 -2.09
C PRO A 62 8.06 6.39 -2.15
N ASP A 63 7.41 6.51 -3.31
CA ASP A 63 6.22 7.34 -3.50
C ASP A 63 4.94 6.50 -3.36
N MET A 64 4.38 6.50 -2.17
CA MET A 64 3.20 5.71 -1.83
C MET A 64 1.91 6.37 -2.36
N PRO A 65 0.88 5.58 -2.75
CA PRO A 65 -0.39 6.12 -3.25
C PRO A 65 -1.04 7.12 -2.29
N PHE A 66 -0.98 6.89 -0.98
CA PHE A 66 -1.59 7.75 0.02
C PHE A 66 -0.89 9.11 0.21
N TYR A 67 0.20 9.38 -0.47
CA TYR A 67 0.80 10.71 -0.49
C TYR A 67 0.06 11.69 -1.41
N SER A 68 -0.78 11.19 -2.32
CA SER A 68 -1.50 12.02 -3.29
C SER A 68 -2.94 11.58 -3.55
N TRP A 69 -3.36 10.41 -3.11
CA TRP A 69 -4.72 9.92 -3.26
C TRP A 69 -5.45 9.88 -1.91
N TYR A 70 -6.66 10.41 -1.88
CA TYR A 70 -7.50 10.47 -0.67
C TYR A 70 -8.94 10.18 -1.07
N GLY A 71 -9.55 9.16 -0.43
CA GLY A 71 -10.98 8.90 -0.59
C GLY A 71 -11.79 10.08 -0.08
N GLY A 72 -12.82 10.49 -0.81
CA GLY A 72 -13.68 11.57 -0.33
C GLY A 72 -14.50 12.24 -1.42
N ALA A 73 -15.02 13.42 -1.11
CA ALA A 73 -15.97 14.13 -1.94
C ALA A 73 -15.38 14.71 -3.23
N THR A 74 -14.06 14.67 -3.40
CA THR A 74 -13.36 15.15 -4.61
C THR A 74 -13.44 14.19 -5.78
N TYR A 75 -13.90 12.95 -5.53
CA TYR A 75 -14.16 11.94 -6.57
C TYR A 75 -15.65 11.83 -6.87
N ASP A 76 -15.97 11.49 -8.12
CA ASP A 76 -17.35 11.25 -8.56
C ASP A 76 -17.80 9.83 -8.18
N LYS A 77 -16.99 8.85 -8.54
CA LYS A 77 -17.22 7.45 -8.21
C LYS A 77 -15.90 6.72 -7.97
N THR A 78 -16.02 5.60 -7.28
CA THR A 78 -14.94 4.64 -7.11
C THR A 78 -15.47 3.26 -7.47
N SER A 79 -14.69 2.50 -8.22
CA SER A 79 -15.01 1.14 -8.65
C SER A 79 -13.85 0.20 -8.33
N VAL A 80 -14.16 -1.09 -8.24
CA VAL A 80 -13.14 -2.15 -8.09
C VAL A 80 -13.10 -2.93 -9.39
N MET A 81 -11.92 -3.02 -10.00
CA MET A 81 -11.72 -3.86 -11.18
C MET A 81 -11.71 -5.33 -10.77
N SER A 82 -12.18 -6.19 -11.66
CA SER A 82 -12.03 -7.63 -11.49
C SER A 82 -10.56 -8.06 -11.53
N LEU A 83 -10.26 -9.23 -10.97
CA LEU A 83 -8.89 -9.75 -10.96
C LEU A 83 -8.36 -9.99 -12.38
N SER A 84 -9.24 -10.47 -13.27
CA SER A 84 -8.91 -10.66 -14.69
C SER A 84 -8.62 -9.34 -15.39
N GLU A 85 -9.42 -8.29 -15.14
CA GLU A 85 -9.14 -6.95 -15.68
C GLU A 85 -7.81 -6.41 -15.16
N GLY A 86 -7.52 -6.56 -13.87
CA GLY A 86 -6.25 -6.19 -13.27
C GLY A 86 -5.08 -6.91 -13.92
N ALA A 87 -5.18 -8.23 -14.11
CA ALA A 87 -4.15 -9.02 -14.76
C ALA A 87 -3.88 -8.56 -16.22
N ILE A 88 -4.93 -8.18 -16.95
CA ILE A 88 -4.79 -7.78 -18.35
C ILE A 88 -4.41 -6.30 -18.50
N GLN A 89 -5.00 -5.41 -17.73
CA GLN A 89 -4.72 -3.97 -17.86
C GLN A 89 -3.46 -3.53 -17.12
N TYR A 90 -3.11 -4.19 -16.01
CA TYR A 90 -1.98 -3.84 -15.16
C TYR A 90 -0.86 -4.89 -15.14
N GLY A 91 -1.19 -6.16 -15.23
CA GLY A 91 -0.25 -7.29 -15.22
C GLY A 91 -0.09 -7.94 -13.85
N GLU A 92 -0.98 -7.68 -12.91
CA GLU A 92 -0.97 -8.26 -11.57
C GLU A 92 -2.31 -8.87 -11.18
N VAL A 93 -2.26 -9.96 -10.42
CA VAL A 93 -3.43 -10.50 -9.73
C VAL A 93 -3.59 -9.77 -8.40
N SER A 94 -4.32 -8.66 -8.43
CA SER A 94 -4.59 -7.84 -7.26
C SER A 94 -5.94 -7.14 -7.38
N TYR A 95 -6.49 -6.69 -6.26
CA TYR A 95 -7.61 -5.76 -6.28
C TYR A 95 -7.13 -4.38 -6.75
N ILE A 96 -7.80 -3.84 -7.77
CA ILE A 96 -7.54 -2.50 -8.28
C ILE A 96 -8.76 -1.64 -7.95
N VAL A 97 -8.53 -0.61 -7.17
CA VAL A 97 -9.54 0.41 -6.85
C VAL A 97 -9.33 1.58 -7.78
N ASP A 98 -10.26 1.82 -8.71
CA ASP A 98 -10.20 2.93 -9.65
C ASP A 98 -11.17 4.05 -9.23
N SER A 99 -10.60 5.21 -8.95
CA SER A 99 -11.32 6.42 -8.54
C SER A 99 -11.40 7.38 -9.71
N HIS A 100 -12.60 7.87 -9.99
CA HIS A 100 -12.82 8.84 -11.07
C HIS A 100 -12.95 10.24 -10.49
N ASN A 101 -12.15 11.17 -10.99
CA ASN A 101 -12.21 12.57 -10.58
C ASN A 101 -13.57 13.20 -10.94
N LYS A 102 -13.99 14.17 -10.14
CA LYS A 102 -15.09 15.05 -10.53
C LYS A 102 -14.62 16.05 -11.58
N TYR A 103 -15.36 16.12 -12.65
CA TYR A 103 -15.19 17.11 -13.71
C TYR A 103 -16.39 18.07 -13.72
N SER A 104 -16.49 18.93 -14.74
CA SER A 104 -17.53 19.94 -14.78
C SER A 104 -18.95 19.39 -14.74
N SER A 105 -19.81 20.08 -14.07
CA SER A 105 -21.27 19.89 -14.09
C SER A 105 -21.93 20.79 -15.13
N ASP A 106 -23.13 20.43 -15.57
CA ASP A 106 -23.89 21.21 -16.56
C ASP A 106 -24.40 22.55 -16.01
N LYS A 107 -24.42 22.68 -14.69
CA LYS A 107 -24.80 23.90 -13.96
C LYS A 107 -23.75 24.22 -12.92
N PHE A 108 -23.56 25.48 -12.61
CA PHE A 108 -22.74 25.87 -11.48
C PHE A 108 -23.24 25.23 -10.19
N GLY A 109 -22.34 24.62 -9.44
CA GLY A 109 -22.64 23.98 -8.16
C GLY A 109 -21.39 23.68 -7.36
N GLY A 110 -21.60 23.29 -6.13
CA GLY A 110 -20.52 22.89 -5.25
C GLY A 110 -20.97 21.98 -4.13
N LEU A 111 -19.98 21.40 -3.46
CA LEU A 111 -20.16 20.55 -2.30
C LEU A 111 -19.10 20.92 -1.27
N VAL A 112 -19.49 21.01 -0.02
CA VAL A 112 -18.57 21.10 1.12
C VAL A 112 -18.91 19.98 2.08
N GLN A 113 -17.90 19.23 2.49
CA GLN A 113 -18.02 18.18 3.50
C GLN A 113 -16.98 18.45 4.59
N TYR A 114 -17.43 18.57 5.81
CA TYR A 114 -16.58 18.71 6.99
C TYR A 114 -16.81 17.52 7.92
N GLN A 115 -15.71 16.99 8.44
CA GLN A 115 -15.74 15.89 9.42
C GLN A 115 -14.79 16.22 10.56
N ALA A 116 -15.21 15.86 11.78
CA ALA A 116 -14.35 15.94 12.96
C ALA A 116 -14.64 14.74 13.86
N ASN A 117 -13.64 14.30 14.64
CA ASN A 117 -13.81 13.25 15.62
C ASN A 117 -13.34 13.69 17.02
N HIS A 118 -13.63 12.89 18.03
CA HIS A 118 -13.30 13.17 19.42
C HIS A 118 -11.79 13.12 19.72
N PHE A 119 -10.95 12.60 18.82
CA PHE A 119 -9.50 12.64 18.94
C PHE A 119 -8.89 13.95 18.38
N GLY A 120 -9.72 14.86 17.88
CA GLY A 120 -9.29 16.13 17.33
C GLY A 120 -8.92 16.10 15.84
N ARG A 121 -9.09 14.96 15.15
CA ARG A 121 -8.95 14.90 13.69
C ARG A 121 -10.06 15.73 13.04
N GLN A 122 -9.65 16.54 12.06
CA GLN A 122 -10.56 17.35 11.24
C GLN A 122 -10.23 17.09 9.76
N SER A 123 -11.26 17.04 8.94
CA SER A 123 -11.10 16.99 7.47
C SER A 123 -12.13 17.88 6.80
N LEU A 124 -11.71 18.48 5.69
CA LEU A 124 -12.54 19.34 4.85
C LEU A 124 -12.36 18.96 3.39
N ASP A 125 -13.45 18.61 2.74
CA ASP A 125 -13.56 18.52 1.29
C ASP A 125 -14.40 19.67 0.77
N ALA A 126 -13.92 20.35 -0.27
CA ALA A 126 -14.71 21.34 -0.99
C ALA A 126 -14.51 21.13 -2.50
N VAL A 127 -15.60 21.20 -3.24
CA VAL A 127 -15.63 21.07 -4.69
C VAL A 127 -16.56 22.15 -5.26
N ILE A 128 -16.09 22.88 -6.27
CA ILE A 128 -16.91 23.72 -7.11
C ILE A 128 -16.72 23.33 -8.57
N SER A 129 -17.77 23.35 -9.33
CA SER A 129 -17.71 23.02 -10.76
C SER A 129 -18.83 23.72 -11.52
N GLY A 130 -18.62 23.90 -12.82
CA GLY A 130 -19.63 24.52 -13.65
C GLY A 130 -19.22 24.64 -15.12
N PRO A 131 -20.17 25.03 -15.98
CA PRO A 131 -19.91 25.29 -17.38
C PRO A 131 -19.18 26.62 -17.59
N ILE A 132 -18.34 26.70 -18.62
CA ILE A 132 -17.74 27.96 -19.08
C ILE A 132 -18.51 28.42 -20.34
N SER A 133 -18.32 27.74 -21.45
CA SER A 133 -19.06 27.98 -22.70
C SER A 133 -18.76 26.87 -23.73
N LYS A 134 -19.63 26.69 -24.71
CA LYS A 134 -19.41 25.83 -25.88
C LYS A 134 -18.92 24.40 -25.49
N GLY A 135 -19.48 23.84 -24.41
CA GLY A 135 -19.12 22.52 -23.90
C GLY A 135 -17.83 22.48 -23.09
N TRP A 136 -17.16 23.62 -22.84
CA TRP A 136 -16.09 23.72 -21.86
C TRP A 136 -16.66 23.89 -20.44
N GLY A 137 -15.99 23.29 -19.50
CA GLY A 137 -16.28 23.41 -18.09
C GLY A 137 -15.02 23.40 -17.21
N TYR A 138 -15.23 23.63 -15.93
CA TYR A 138 -14.16 23.64 -14.94
C TYR A 138 -14.58 22.93 -13.66
N THR A 139 -13.58 22.47 -12.94
CA THR A 139 -13.71 21.98 -11.57
C THR A 139 -12.53 22.49 -10.75
N ALA A 140 -12.79 22.87 -9.51
CA ALA A 140 -11.74 23.09 -8.52
C ALA A 140 -12.13 22.40 -7.23
N SER A 141 -11.19 21.71 -6.60
CA SER A 141 -11.45 21.00 -5.36
C SER A 141 -10.26 21.02 -4.42
N THR A 142 -10.54 20.85 -3.14
CA THR A 142 -9.54 20.68 -2.10
C THR A 142 -9.93 19.59 -1.14
N HIS A 143 -8.92 18.86 -0.65
CA HIS A 143 -9.02 17.93 0.46
C HIS A 143 -7.98 18.31 1.49
N GLN A 144 -8.42 18.54 2.72
CA GLN A 144 -7.58 18.98 3.83
C GLN A 144 -7.79 18.04 5.01
N VAL A 145 -6.71 17.55 5.60
CA VAL A 145 -6.76 16.80 6.86
C VAL A 145 -5.77 17.40 7.84
N TRP A 146 -6.21 17.55 9.06
CA TRP A 146 -5.39 17.78 10.21
C TRP A 146 -5.73 16.74 11.25
N ASP A 147 -4.76 15.91 11.61
CA ASP A 147 -4.94 14.82 12.55
C ASP A 147 -3.82 14.87 13.60
N PRO A 148 -4.12 15.31 14.84
CA PRO A 148 -3.13 15.34 15.92
C PRO A 148 -2.77 13.91 16.39
N GLY A 149 -3.54 12.90 15.99
CA GLY A 149 -3.40 11.52 16.46
C GLY A 149 -3.79 11.32 17.92
N THR A 150 -3.67 10.11 18.38
CA THR A 150 -3.96 9.74 19.76
C THR A 150 -2.71 9.68 20.62
N TYR A 151 -1.52 9.78 20.02
CA TYR A 151 -0.24 9.66 20.70
C TYR A 151 0.22 10.99 21.29
N LYS A 152 0.87 10.93 22.43
CA LYS A 152 1.55 12.09 23.03
C LYS A 152 2.92 12.31 22.40
N LEU A 153 2.98 12.43 21.09
CA LEU A 153 4.23 12.70 20.36
C LEU A 153 4.58 14.16 20.42
N GLN A 154 5.34 14.58 21.41
CA GLN A 154 5.75 15.96 21.57
C GLN A 154 6.79 16.39 20.52
N ALA A 155 7.66 15.50 20.11
CA ALA A 155 8.70 15.74 19.11
C ALA A 155 8.13 16.10 17.71
N ALA A 156 6.92 15.67 17.40
CA ALA A 156 6.23 16.02 16.17
C ALA A 156 4.84 16.58 16.50
N ASN A 157 4.68 17.88 16.43
CA ASN A 157 3.44 18.57 16.76
C ASN A 157 2.24 18.21 15.89
N LEU A 158 2.44 17.45 14.81
CA LEU A 158 1.40 17.03 13.89
C LEU A 158 1.65 15.58 13.49
N GLN A 159 0.71 14.71 13.81
CA GLN A 159 0.75 13.31 13.46
C GLN A 159 0.55 13.11 11.96
N ASN A 160 -0.47 13.77 11.41
CA ASN A 160 -0.79 13.67 9.99
C ASN A 160 -1.41 14.98 9.50
N ARG A 161 -0.83 15.54 8.44
CA ARG A 161 -1.37 16.71 7.76
C ARG A 161 -1.39 16.48 6.27
N THR A 162 -2.57 16.54 5.70
CA THR A 162 -2.81 16.39 4.27
C THR A 162 -3.36 17.70 3.70
N GLN A 163 -2.83 18.10 2.56
CA GLN A 163 -3.33 19.23 1.78
C GLN A 163 -3.32 18.81 0.31
N SER A 164 -4.47 18.77 -0.32
CA SER A 164 -4.59 18.48 -1.75
C SER A 164 -5.47 19.52 -2.42
N TYR A 165 -5.03 19.99 -3.57
CA TYR A 165 -5.74 20.97 -4.40
C TYR A 165 -5.78 20.43 -5.83
N LYS A 166 -6.95 20.46 -6.45
CA LYS A 166 -7.15 20.04 -7.84
C LYS A 166 -7.80 21.18 -8.62
N LEU A 167 -7.30 21.41 -9.84
CA LEU A 167 -7.88 22.32 -10.80
C LEU A 167 -8.01 21.61 -12.14
N GLY A 168 -9.21 21.49 -12.66
CA GLY A 168 -9.52 20.76 -13.88
C GLY A 168 -10.30 21.61 -14.87
N PHE A 169 -10.02 21.37 -16.14
CA PHE A 169 -10.78 21.85 -17.27
C PHE A 169 -11.17 20.68 -18.15
N ASP A 170 -12.39 20.65 -18.58
CA ASP A 170 -12.90 19.61 -19.47
C ASP A 170 -13.70 20.19 -20.63
N LYS A 171 -13.76 19.42 -21.69
CA LYS A 171 -14.50 19.71 -22.91
C LYS A 171 -15.38 18.53 -23.27
N LYS A 172 -16.68 18.75 -23.29
CA LYS A 172 -17.66 17.82 -23.88
C LYS A 172 -17.78 18.12 -25.38
N PHE A 173 -17.57 17.11 -26.21
CA PHE A 173 -17.68 17.27 -27.66
C PHE A 173 -19.15 17.28 -28.10
N ALA A 174 -19.42 18.00 -29.19
CA ALA A 174 -20.76 18.05 -29.77
C ALA A 174 -21.25 16.64 -30.17
N ASN A 175 -22.54 16.46 -30.20
CA ASN A 175 -23.22 15.22 -30.61
C ASN A 175 -22.81 13.98 -29.77
N ASN A 176 -22.49 14.18 -28.49
CA ASN A 176 -22.07 13.13 -27.57
C ASN A 176 -20.88 12.30 -28.06
N LYS A 177 -20.01 12.88 -28.88
CA LYS A 177 -18.80 12.20 -29.40
C LYS A 177 -17.76 11.91 -28.34
N GLY A 178 -17.95 12.38 -27.10
CA GLY A 178 -17.06 12.13 -25.99
C GLY A 178 -16.62 13.38 -25.27
N SER A 179 -15.51 13.28 -24.56
CA SER A 179 -14.95 14.37 -23.76
C SER A 179 -13.42 14.28 -23.69
N MET A 180 -12.80 15.41 -23.38
CA MET A 180 -11.40 15.46 -22.94
C MET A 180 -11.30 16.27 -21.65
N SER A 181 -10.29 15.99 -20.85
CA SER A 181 -10.03 16.72 -19.62
C SER A 181 -8.55 16.90 -19.36
N LEU A 182 -8.21 17.98 -18.68
CA LEU A 182 -6.89 18.27 -18.15
C LEU A 182 -7.06 18.62 -16.67
N LEU A 183 -6.38 17.89 -15.77
CA LEU A 183 -6.46 18.06 -14.34
C LEU A 183 -5.05 18.23 -13.76
N TYR A 184 -4.82 19.36 -13.12
CA TYR A 184 -3.64 19.58 -12.29
C TYR A 184 -3.97 19.32 -10.83
N GLN A 185 -3.05 18.62 -10.12
CA GLN A 185 -3.13 18.36 -8.69
C GLN A 185 -1.82 18.73 -8.01
N TYR A 186 -1.92 19.47 -6.92
CA TYR A 186 -0.86 19.62 -5.94
C TYR A 186 -1.26 18.93 -4.64
N SER A 187 -0.38 18.09 -4.11
CA SER A 187 -0.57 17.42 -2.82
C SER A 187 0.63 17.61 -1.92
N ARG A 188 0.37 17.92 -0.66
CA ARG A 188 1.35 17.92 0.42
C ARG A 188 0.87 17.00 1.53
N TYR A 189 1.72 16.07 1.92
CA TYR A 189 1.47 15.11 2.98
C TYR A 189 2.61 15.14 3.98
N THR A 190 2.28 15.28 5.27
CA THR A 190 3.25 15.19 6.38
C THR A 190 2.71 14.16 7.36
N SER A 191 3.48 13.13 7.65
CA SER A 191 3.08 12.09 8.60
C SER A 191 4.25 11.72 9.49
N THR A 192 3.96 11.54 10.77
CA THR A 192 4.89 10.94 11.73
C THR A 192 4.50 9.48 11.93
N ILE A 193 5.42 8.59 11.68
CA ILE A 193 5.25 7.16 11.94
C ILE A 193 6.12 6.79 13.12
N SER A 194 5.49 6.38 14.22
CA SER A 194 6.15 5.87 15.42
C SER A 194 5.20 4.86 16.07
N ASP A 195 5.34 3.60 15.68
CA ASP A 195 4.41 2.53 16.07
C ASP A 195 5.00 1.55 17.07
N TYR A 196 6.19 1.83 17.61
CA TYR A 196 6.94 0.87 18.41
C TYR A 196 6.91 1.22 19.88
N ALA A 197 6.22 0.40 20.66
CA ALA A 197 6.33 0.39 22.12
C ALA A 197 7.16 -0.83 22.55
N PRO A 198 7.99 -0.72 23.60
CA PRO A 198 8.74 -1.87 24.09
C PRO A 198 7.79 -2.93 24.67
N PHE A 199 8.08 -4.18 24.38
CA PHE A 199 7.37 -5.34 24.91
C PHE A 199 8.33 -6.49 25.18
N ILE A 200 7.87 -7.44 25.97
CA ILE A 200 8.60 -8.66 26.32
C ILE A 200 7.87 -9.86 25.74
N PHE A 201 8.60 -10.71 25.02
CA PHE A 201 8.09 -12.01 24.59
C PHE A 201 7.94 -12.94 25.80
N VAL A 202 6.78 -13.60 25.91
CA VAL A 202 6.50 -14.51 27.02
C VAL A 202 6.91 -15.95 26.69
N GLY A 203 7.02 -16.27 25.39
CA GLY A 203 7.42 -17.60 24.91
C GLY A 203 6.24 -18.48 24.47
N ASP A 204 5.01 -18.05 24.68
CA ASP A 204 3.77 -18.75 24.26
C ASP A 204 3.10 -18.10 23.03
N GLY A 205 3.82 -17.19 22.36
CA GLY A 205 3.30 -16.40 21.25
C GLY A 205 2.64 -15.09 21.67
N SER A 206 2.52 -14.82 22.97
CA SER A 206 2.01 -13.57 23.51
C SER A 206 3.13 -12.61 23.92
N VAL A 207 2.75 -11.35 24.16
CA VAL A 207 3.66 -10.30 24.61
C VAL A 207 3.11 -9.61 25.86
N LYS A 208 4.03 -9.16 26.73
CA LYS A 208 3.72 -8.28 27.86
C LYS A 208 4.22 -6.88 27.57
N LYS A 209 3.47 -5.88 28.00
CA LYS A 209 3.92 -4.48 28.00
C LYS A 209 5.13 -4.35 28.91
N TYR A 210 6.10 -3.58 28.44
CA TYR A 210 7.24 -3.20 29.27
C TYR A 210 6.91 -1.92 30.03
N ASN A 211 7.21 -1.89 31.33
CA ASN A 211 7.21 -0.70 32.19
C ASN A 211 6.00 0.24 32.05
N GLY A 212 4.80 -0.32 32.00
CA GLY A 212 3.56 0.46 32.09
C GLY A 212 3.17 1.27 30.85
N PHE A 213 3.85 1.09 29.72
CA PHE A 213 3.47 1.75 28.47
C PHE A 213 1.99 1.57 28.13
N LYS A 214 1.34 2.66 27.75
CA LYS A 214 -0.02 2.66 27.22
C LYS A 214 0.06 2.75 25.71
N MET A 215 -0.01 1.61 25.04
CA MET A 215 0.01 1.54 23.59
C MET A 215 -1.11 2.42 22.99
N GLY A 216 -0.76 3.18 21.94
CA GLY A 216 -1.69 4.08 21.25
C GLY A 216 -1.87 5.46 21.90
N THR A 217 -1.27 5.73 23.07
CA THR A 217 -1.41 7.03 23.74
C THR A 217 -0.10 7.65 24.23
N ASP A 218 0.87 6.86 24.64
CA ASP A 218 2.11 7.38 25.20
C ASP A 218 3.11 7.75 24.08
N ALA A 219 4.00 8.70 24.35
CA ALA A 219 5.12 9.00 23.49
C ALA A 219 6.17 7.90 23.62
N TYR A 220 6.75 7.48 22.48
CA TYR A 220 7.65 6.36 22.39
C TYR A 220 9.09 6.75 22.13
N PHE A 221 9.36 7.98 21.71
CA PHE A 221 10.72 8.47 21.50
C PHE A 221 10.95 9.85 22.12
N ALA A 222 12.22 10.10 22.41
CA ALA A 222 12.64 11.30 23.12
C ALA A 222 12.30 12.57 22.34
N ASN A 223 11.76 13.58 23.04
CA ASN A 223 11.36 14.86 22.46
C ASN A 223 12.55 15.64 21.87
N GLU A 224 13.73 15.42 22.37
CA GLU A 224 15.00 15.98 21.91
C GLU A 224 15.28 15.61 20.45
N MET A 225 14.67 14.51 19.95
CA MET A 225 14.83 14.04 18.58
C MET A 225 13.86 14.70 17.58
N SER A 226 13.07 15.71 18.00
CA SER A 226 12.22 16.51 17.09
C SER A 226 13.02 17.18 15.97
N ASP A 227 14.30 17.37 16.21
CA ASP A 227 15.29 18.01 15.37
C ASP A 227 16.55 17.14 15.45
N PHE A 228 16.85 16.41 14.39
CA PHE A 228 17.89 15.42 14.40
C PHE A 228 18.97 15.67 13.34
N THR A 229 20.15 15.10 13.59
CA THR A 229 21.25 15.11 12.65
C THR A 229 21.35 13.77 11.94
N TYR A 230 21.82 13.80 10.71
CA TYR A 230 22.09 12.62 9.89
C TYR A 230 23.37 12.83 9.09
N MET A 231 24.04 11.77 8.72
CA MET A 231 25.15 11.83 7.80
C MET A 231 24.65 11.67 6.37
N ASP A 232 24.97 12.64 5.53
CA ASP A 232 24.61 12.60 4.12
C ASP A 232 25.38 11.46 3.42
N LEU A 233 24.65 10.51 2.86
CA LEU A 233 25.21 9.33 2.22
C LEU A 233 26.16 9.66 1.05
N MET A 234 25.99 10.81 0.39
CA MET A 234 26.77 11.19 -0.79
C MET A 234 28.04 11.97 -0.46
N THR A 235 28.06 12.68 0.65
CA THR A 235 29.13 13.62 0.99
C THR A 235 29.84 13.32 2.29
N GLY A 236 29.27 12.48 3.15
CA GLY A 236 29.78 12.23 4.51
C GLY A 236 29.57 13.37 5.48
N GLU A 237 28.96 14.47 5.07
CA GLU A 237 28.70 15.63 5.93
C GLU A 237 27.57 15.35 6.91
N ILE A 238 27.74 15.79 8.15
CA ILE A 238 26.68 15.79 9.15
C ILE A 238 25.76 16.97 8.89
N LYS A 239 24.50 16.66 8.54
CA LYS A 239 23.44 17.62 8.28
C LYS A 239 22.36 17.55 9.35
N ARG A 240 21.61 18.62 9.51
CA ARG A 240 20.49 18.72 10.46
C ARG A 240 19.18 18.93 9.71
N THR A 241 18.13 18.30 10.21
CA THR A 241 16.76 18.47 9.69
C THR A 241 15.75 18.44 10.84
N THR A 242 14.57 19.01 10.59
CA THR A 242 13.43 18.84 11.50
C THR A 242 12.63 17.61 11.10
N TRP A 243 11.97 16.99 12.06
CA TRP A 243 11.06 15.89 11.79
C TRP A 243 10.00 16.25 10.73
N LYS A 244 9.44 17.46 10.87
CA LYS A 244 8.44 17.97 9.94
C LYS A 244 8.94 18.04 8.48
N ASP A 245 10.16 18.49 8.27
CA ASP A 245 10.70 18.60 6.92
C ASP A 245 11.08 17.23 6.36
N ALA A 246 11.66 16.38 7.19
CA ALA A 246 12.02 15.02 6.84
C ALA A 246 10.80 14.14 6.48
N ALA A 247 9.66 14.35 7.14
CA ALA A 247 8.43 13.59 6.94
C ALA A 247 7.45 14.21 5.93
N THR A 248 7.85 15.26 5.21
CA THR A 248 6.94 15.95 4.27
C THR A 248 7.17 15.54 2.82
N THR A 249 6.12 15.01 2.21
CA THR A 249 6.05 14.72 0.76
C THR A 249 5.29 15.81 0.04
N ARG A 250 5.75 16.19 -1.16
CA ARG A 250 5.09 17.16 -2.06
C ARG A 250 5.03 16.59 -3.47
N ASN A 251 3.83 16.54 -4.02
CA ASN A 251 3.56 15.99 -5.35
C ASN A 251 2.87 17.02 -6.25
N HIS A 252 3.32 17.08 -7.49
CA HIS A 252 2.68 17.80 -8.59
C HIS A 252 2.29 16.80 -9.66
N THR A 253 1.03 16.72 -9.99
CA THR A 253 0.51 15.78 -10.98
C THR A 253 -0.32 16.52 -12.03
N LEU A 254 -0.06 16.24 -13.30
CA LEU A 254 -0.88 16.68 -14.43
C LEU A 254 -1.46 15.45 -15.10
N ARG A 255 -2.78 15.42 -15.27
CA ARG A 255 -3.51 14.32 -15.93
C ARG A 255 -4.24 14.83 -17.15
N PHE A 256 -4.19 14.05 -18.21
CA PHE A 256 -4.96 14.25 -19.44
C PHE A 256 -5.78 13.01 -19.71
N ASN A 257 -7.08 13.17 -19.96
CA ASN A 257 -7.96 12.10 -20.39
C ASN A 257 -8.70 12.51 -21.66
N LEU A 258 -8.90 11.55 -22.54
CA LEU A 258 -9.68 11.69 -23.76
C LEU A 258 -10.52 10.42 -23.95
N ASP A 259 -11.81 10.59 -24.07
CA ASP A 259 -12.75 9.58 -24.57
C ASP A 259 -13.37 10.12 -25.85
N TYR A 260 -13.25 9.37 -26.95
CA TYR A 260 -13.78 9.80 -28.23
C TYR A 260 -14.39 8.64 -29.02
N MET A 261 -15.64 8.81 -29.46
CA MET A 261 -16.33 7.86 -30.32
C MET A 261 -15.84 7.98 -31.76
N LEU A 262 -15.06 6.99 -32.21
CA LEU A 262 -14.58 6.89 -33.58
C LEU A 262 -15.70 6.48 -34.55
N GLY A 263 -16.70 5.80 -34.05
CA GLY A 263 -17.87 5.34 -34.79
C GLY A 263 -19.04 5.07 -33.81
N GLN A 264 -20.07 4.38 -34.28
CA GLN A 264 -21.23 4.07 -33.43
C GLN A 264 -20.90 3.09 -32.28
N CYS A 265 -19.98 2.17 -32.52
CA CYS A 265 -19.66 1.08 -31.59
C CYS A 265 -18.20 1.05 -31.12
N THR A 266 -17.38 2.01 -31.54
CA THR A 266 -15.94 2.02 -31.21
C THR A 266 -15.56 3.33 -30.55
N LYS A 267 -14.93 3.22 -29.38
CA LYS A 267 -14.43 4.34 -28.57
C LYS A 267 -12.92 4.26 -28.43
N LEU A 268 -12.24 5.37 -28.63
CA LEU A 268 -10.86 5.61 -28.25
C LEU A 268 -10.84 6.21 -26.83
N SER A 269 -10.04 5.63 -25.95
CA SER A 269 -9.76 6.19 -24.63
C SER A 269 -8.25 6.40 -24.49
N VAL A 270 -7.86 7.59 -24.04
CA VAL A 270 -6.47 7.92 -23.71
C VAL A 270 -6.45 8.47 -22.30
N ALA A 271 -5.60 7.91 -21.48
CA ALA A 271 -5.30 8.45 -20.15
C ALA A 271 -3.78 8.65 -20.06
N SER A 272 -3.36 9.84 -19.65
CA SER A 272 -1.93 10.17 -19.50
C SER A 272 -1.70 10.96 -18.23
N LYS A 273 -0.61 10.67 -17.54
CA LYS A 273 -0.21 11.33 -16.30
C LYS A 273 1.27 11.64 -16.32
N VAL A 274 1.60 12.86 -15.90
CA VAL A 274 2.96 13.27 -15.55
C VAL A 274 2.96 13.67 -14.10
N LYS A 275 3.91 13.15 -13.30
CA LYS A 275 4.03 13.41 -11.88
C LYS A 275 5.47 13.74 -11.50
N PHE A 276 5.63 14.72 -10.62
CA PHE A 276 6.88 15.08 -9.98
C PHE A 276 6.66 15.04 -8.46
N ALA A 277 7.43 14.21 -7.78
CA ALA A 277 7.33 14.04 -6.34
C ALA A 277 8.67 14.33 -5.67
N ASN A 278 8.62 15.13 -4.60
CA ASN A 278 9.67 15.18 -3.58
C ASN A 278 9.11 14.45 -2.35
N VAL A 279 9.59 13.25 -2.12
CA VAL A 279 9.11 12.37 -1.06
C VAL A 279 9.98 12.53 0.16
N GLY A 280 9.39 12.92 1.29
CA GLY A 280 9.99 12.84 2.59
C GLY A 280 9.63 11.51 3.23
N GLY A 281 10.64 10.71 3.56
CA GLY A 281 10.46 9.46 4.29
C GLY A 281 11.23 9.52 5.60
N ALA A 282 10.54 9.68 6.72
CA ALA A 282 11.15 9.57 8.04
C ALA A 282 10.38 8.57 8.89
N LEU A 283 11.09 7.64 9.48
CA LEU A 283 10.53 6.55 10.28
C LEU A 283 11.37 6.39 11.55
N VAL A 284 10.71 6.32 12.70
CA VAL A 284 11.36 5.97 13.97
C VAL A 284 11.09 4.51 14.29
N GLN A 285 12.14 3.77 14.56
CA GLN A 285 12.07 2.36 14.90
C GLN A 285 12.89 2.08 16.16
N MET A 286 12.32 1.32 17.10
CA MET A 286 13.08 0.72 18.18
C MET A 286 13.88 -0.48 17.62
N THR A 287 15.17 -0.48 17.81
CA THR A 287 16.04 -1.57 17.40
C THR A 287 16.22 -2.61 18.49
N ASN A 288 16.59 -2.16 19.68
CA ASN A 288 16.88 -3.05 20.81
C ASN A 288 16.44 -2.47 22.15
N LEU A 289 16.07 -3.37 23.05
CA LEU A 289 15.95 -3.11 24.48
C LEU A 289 17.17 -3.74 25.17
N ILE A 290 18.07 -2.90 25.70
CA ILE A 290 19.40 -3.29 26.18
C ILE A 290 19.41 -3.16 27.72
N ASP A 291 20.10 -4.08 28.41
CA ASP A 291 20.32 -3.97 29.84
C ASP A 291 21.21 -2.79 30.19
N ASN A 292 20.85 -2.04 31.22
CA ASN A 292 21.67 -0.95 31.70
C ASN A 292 22.91 -1.48 32.42
N ASN A 293 24.06 -1.15 31.89
CA ASN A 293 25.36 -1.53 32.47
C ASN A 293 26.02 -0.41 33.31
N GLY A 294 25.28 0.67 33.61
CA GLY A 294 25.75 1.82 34.36
C GLY A 294 26.55 2.86 33.54
N SER A 295 26.63 2.70 32.23
CA SER A 295 27.39 3.59 31.35
C SER A 295 26.54 4.65 30.66
N TYR A 296 25.30 4.88 31.12
CA TYR A 296 24.37 5.80 30.52
C TYR A 296 24.04 6.96 31.46
N PHE A 297 23.93 8.14 30.88
CA PHE A 297 23.82 9.39 31.64
C PHE A 297 22.71 10.27 31.05
N TYR A 298 22.18 11.19 31.85
CA TYR A 298 21.40 12.30 31.35
C TYR A 298 22.30 13.43 30.84
N ALA A 299 21.73 14.41 30.17
CA ALA A 299 22.45 15.55 29.60
C ALA A 299 23.22 16.38 30.66
N ASP A 300 22.79 16.38 31.91
CA ASP A 300 23.45 17.06 33.02
C ASP A 300 24.60 16.24 33.62
N GLY A 301 24.87 15.04 33.11
CA GLY A 301 25.90 14.12 33.57
C GLY A 301 25.50 13.22 34.74
N SER A 302 24.28 13.32 35.24
CA SER A 302 23.77 12.40 36.25
C SER A 302 23.56 11.01 35.63
N THR A 303 23.79 9.95 36.44
CA THR A 303 23.70 8.58 35.98
C THR A 303 22.24 8.15 35.80
N TYR A 304 21.96 7.47 34.70
CA TYR A 304 20.69 6.80 34.50
C TYR A 304 20.62 5.48 35.32
N ASN A 305 19.57 5.33 36.13
CA ASN A 305 19.42 4.22 37.06
C ASN A 305 18.27 3.24 36.68
N GLY A 306 17.70 3.35 35.47
CA GLY A 306 16.70 2.37 35.00
C GLY A 306 17.34 1.04 34.65
N ASP A 307 16.55 -0.05 34.67
CA ASP A 307 17.07 -1.41 34.40
C ASP A 307 17.48 -1.61 32.94
N LYS A 308 16.79 -0.94 32.00
CA LYS A 308 17.02 -1.08 30.55
C LYS A 308 17.01 0.29 29.85
N ILE A 309 17.67 0.33 28.74
CA ILE A 309 17.62 1.45 27.78
C ILE A 309 17.01 0.99 26.47
N GLN A 310 16.49 1.93 25.71
CA GLN A 310 16.07 1.68 24.33
C GLN A 310 17.10 2.27 23.37
N ASN A 311 17.51 1.45 22.41
CA ASN A 311 18.21 1.93 21.22
C ASN A 311 17.17 2.16 20.12
N PHE A 312 17.07 3.39 19.63
CA PHE A 312 16.18 3.81 18.56
C PHE A 312 16.96 4.18 17.31
N ASN A 313 16.32 4.02 16.18
CA ASN A 313 16.84 4.40 14.89
C ASN A 313 15.87 5.33 14.16
N ILE A 314 16.35 6.46 13.70
CA ILE A 314 15.62 7.33 12.77
C ILE A 314 16.15 7.02 11.37
N SER A 315 15.32 6.36 10.53
CA SER A 315 15.58 6.24 9.11
C SER A 315 15.06 7.47 8.40
N TYR A 316 15.89 8.08 7.55
CA TYR A 316 15.55 9.25 6.75
C TYR A 316 15.85 8.98 5.28
N SER A 317 14.85 9.05 4.44
CA SER A 317 14.91 8.71 3.01
C SER A 317 14.33 9.84 2.15
N PRO A 318 15.10 10.90 1.85
CA PRO A 318 14.66 11.92 0.90
C PRO A 318 14.73 11.37 -0.53
N ASN A 319 13.61 11.41 -1.24
CA ASN A 319 13.49 10.85 -2.57
C ASN A 319 12.95 11.86 -3.58
N LYS A 320 13.28 11.67 -4.85
CA LYS A 320 12.76 12.46 -5.97
C LYS A 320 12.29 11.51 -7.05
N ASP A 321 11.00 11.55 -7.34
CA ASP A 321 10.38 10.72 -8.36
C ASP A 321 9.79 11.53 -9.49
N LYS A 322 9.90 10.98 -10.70
CA LYS A 322 9.27 11.49 -11.90
C LYS A 322 8.58 10.34 -12.61
N GLU A 323 7.32 10.51 -12.91
CA GLU A 323 6.53 9.51 -13.63
C GLU A 323 5.95 10.10 -14.91
N TRP A 324 5.91 9.28 -15.94
CA TRP A 324 5.11 9.50 -17.13
C TRP A 324 4.40 8.19 -17.48
N LEU A 325 3.10 8.16 -17.26
CA LEU A 325 2.27 6.99 -17.50
C LEU A 325 1.23 7.35 -18.56
N THR A 326 1.12 6.52 -19.61
CA THR A 326 0.14 6.69 -20.68
C THR A 326 -0.50 5.35 -21.00
N THR A 327 -1.82 5.33 -21.06
CA THR A 327 -2.62 4.20 -21.53
C THR A 327 -3.47 4.66 -22.69
N VAL A 328 -3.43 3.93 -23.80
CA VAL A 328 -4.31 4.12 -24.95
C VAL A 328 -5.11 2.86 -25.16
N ALA A 329 -6.42 2.96 -25.26
CA ALA A 329 -7.29 1.82 -25.47
C ALA A 329 -8.38 2.10 -26.50
N LEU A 330 -8.64 1.11 -27.32
CA LEU A 330 -9.82 1.02 -28.16
C LEU A 330 -10.79 0.03 -27.52
N THR A 331 -12.02 0.42 -27.38
CA THR A 331 -13.11 -0.45 -26.92
C THR A 331 -14.21 -0.48 -27.96
N GLY A 332 -14.83 -1.62 -28.14
CA GLY A 332 -15.90 -1.74 -29.12
C GLY A 332 -16.88 -2.84 -28.81
N LYS A 333 -18.01 -2.81 -29.52
CA LYS A 333 -19.02 -3.87 -29.50
C LYS A 333 -19.32 -4.31 -30.92
N SER A 334 -19.60 -5.61 -31.10
CA SER A 334 -20.14 -6.12 -32.36
C SER A 334 -21.57 -5.64 -32.58
N ALA A 335 -22.00 -5.58 -33.84
CA ALA A 335 -23.32 -5.10 -34.21
C ALA A 335 -24.48 -5.90 -33.52
N ASN A 336 -24.26 -7.17 -33.26
CA ASN A 336 -25.23 -8.05 -32.58
C ASN A 336 -25.06 -8.03 -31.03
N ASN A 337 -24.16 -7.17 -30.49
CA ASN A 337 -23.80 -7.12 -29.08
C ASN A 337 -23.28 -8.46 -28.47
N ALA A 338 -22.91 -9.42 -29.32
CA ALA A 338 -22.35 -10.67 -28.84
C ALA A 338 -20.95 -10.53 -28.29
N HIS A 339 -20.16 -9.59 -28.81
CA HIS A 339 -18.80 -9.32 -28.40
C HIS A 339 -18.68 -7.90 -27.84
N SER A 340 -17.92 -7.77 -26.74
CA SER A 340 -17.45 -6.51 -26.19
C SER A 340 -15.94 -6.61 -26.01
N TRP A 341 -15.20 -5.94 -26.90
CA TRP A 341 -13.75 -6.08 -26.95
C TRP A 341 -13.02 -4.83 -26.50
N ARG A 342 -11.81 -5.01 -26.03
CA ARG A 342 -10.85 -3.96 -25.71
C ARG A 342 -9.47 -4.36 -26.24
N ALA A 343 -8.77 -3.41 -26.84
CA ALA A 343 -7.35 -3.55 -27.18
C ALA A 343 -6.62 -2.28 -26.75
N GLY A 344 -5.45 -2.41 -26.17
CA GLY A 344 -4.76 -1.25 -25.64
C GLY A 344 -3.25 -1.41 -25.54
N LEU A 345 -2.63 -0.27 -25.24
CA LEU A 345 -1.20 -0.10 -25.05
C LEU A 345 -0.97 0.69 -23.77
N ASN A 346 -0.02 0.24 -22.95
CA ASN A 346 0.52 1.00 -21.81
C ASN A 346 1.97 1.36 -22.10
N TYR A 347 2.32 2.62 -21.88
CA TYR A 347 3.70 3.04 -21.72
C TYR A 347 3.84 3.75 -20.38
N TRP A 348 4.56 3.12 -19.46
CA TRP A 348 4.75 3.61 -18.10
C TRP A 348 6.25 3.74 -17.83
N TYR A 349 6.65 4.95 -17.48
CA TYR A 349 8.03 5.31 -17.17
C TYR A 349 8.10 5.97 -15.82
N GLN A 350 9.10 5.59 -15.04
CA GLN A 350 9.46 6.24 -13.79
C GLN A 350 10.96 6.44 -13.72
N ARG A 351 11.35 7.57 -13.17
CA ARG A 351 12.72 7.79 -12.70
C ARG A 351 12.68 8.13 -11.22
N SER A 352 13.48 7.43 -10.42
CA SER A 352 13.61 7.65 -9.00
C SER A 352 15.06 7.94 -8.62
N TYR A 353 15.22 8.87 -7.70
CA TYR A 353 16.46 9.09 -6.97
C TYR A 353 16.14 8.97 -5.48
N SER A 354 16.68 7.94 -4.85
CA SER A 354 16.39 7.57 -3.47
C SER A 354 17.69 7.27 -2.74
N HIS A 355 17.81 7.74 -1.51
CA HIS A 355 18.87 7.30 -0.63
C HIS A 355 18.36 7.29 0.81
N GLU A 356 18.83 6.31 1.57
CA GLU A 356 18.42 6.09 2.94
C GLU A 356 19.61 6.25 3.87
N MET A 357 19.39 7.01 4.94
CA MET A 357 20.34 7.26 5.99
C MET A 357 19.68 6.98 7.32
N SER A 358 20.44 6.56 8.31
CA SER A 358 19.90 6.39 9.64
C SER A 358 20.80 6.96 10.72
N THR A 359 20.15 7.39 11.80
CA THR A 359 20.80 7.85 13.02
C THR A 359 20.25 7.06 14.17
N SER A 360 21.12 6.30 14.83
CA SER A 360 20.76 5.61 16.08
C SER A 360 21.01 6.52 17.27
N PHE A 361 20.15 6.45 18.27
CA PHE A 361 20.24 7.19 19.52
C PHE A 361 19.72 6.34 20.69
N LEU A 362 20.09 6.73 21.88
CA LEU A 362 19.76 6.03 23.12
C LEU A 362 18.75 6.83 23.93
N GLN A 363 17.80 6.17 24.54
CA GLN A 363 16.79 6.79 25.39
C GLN A 363 16.35 5.89 26.54
N GLU A 364 15.69 6.49 27.50
CA GLU A 364 15.05 5.77 28.59
C GLU A 364 14.02 4.74 28.09
N ALA A 365 13.90 3.61 28.77
CA ALA A 365 12.90 2.59 28.47
C ALA A 365 11.59 2.85 29.24
N LYS A 366 10.92 3.96 28.98
CA LYS A 366 9.63 4.35 29.62
C LYS A 366 8.78 5.21 28.68
N ALA A 367 7.54 5.48 29.09
CA ALA A 367 6.71 6.50 28.44
C ALA A 367 7.31 7.89 28.63
N ASP A 368 7.19 8.76 27.64
CA ASP A 368 7.76 10.10 27.60
C ASP A 368 9.27 10.08 27.96
N PRO A 369 10.10 9.34 27.18
CA PRO A 369 11.49 9.10 27.49
C PRO A 369 12.34 10.34 27.29
N ALA A 370 13.43 10.48 28.06
CA ALA A 370 14.52 11.40 27.79
C ALA A 370 15.61 10.69 26.96
N GLU A 371 16.34 11.49 26.18
CA GLU A 371 17.54 11.02 25.49
C GLU A 371 18.63 10.70 26.52
N LEU A 372 19.42 9.64 26.24
CA LEU A 372 20.54 9.23 27.08
C LEU A 372 21.86 9.49 26.38
N TYR A 373 22.87 9.76 27.20
CA TYR A 373 24.23 10.12 26.83
C TYR A 373 25.19 9.03 27.25
N ILE A 374 26.32 8.96 26.58
CA ILE A 374 27.45 8.08 26.92
C ILE A 374 28.73 8.92 27.08
N ARG A 375 29.73 8.38 27.75
CA ARG A 375 31.09 8.95 27.74
C ARG A 375 31.90 8.30 26.62
N ASN A 376 32.56 9.16 25.80
CA ASN A 376 33.49 8.67 24.80
C ASN A 376 34.82 8.19 25.45
N GLU A 377 35.79 7.76 24.67
CA GLU A 377 37.07 7.27 25.12
C GLU A 377 37.85 8.35 25.95
N ASP A 378 37.62 9.63 25.68
CA ASP A 378 38.22 10.75 26.41
C ASP A 378 37.44 11.10 27.70
N GLY A 379 36.37 10.36 28.04
CA GLY A 379 35.51 10.61 29.18
C GLY A 379 34.50 11.76 28.98
N ILE A 380 34.43 12.34 27.78
CA ILE A 380 33.55 13.44 27.44
C ILE A 380 32.12 12.93 27.28
N LEU A 381 31.14 13.59 27.90
CA LEU A 381 29.73 13.26 27.75
C LEU A 381 29.26 13.63 26.35
N THR A 382 28.70 12.63 25.62
CA THR A 382 28.21 12.80 24.25
C THR A 382 26.83 12.15 24.10
N ARG A 383 26.05 12.59 23.11
CA ARG A 383 24.70 12.04 22.81
C ARG A 383 24.70 10.58 22.40
N GLY A 384 25.85 9.96 22.14
CA GLY A 384 25.92 8.56 21.70
C GLY A 384 25.27 8.31 20.34
N LEU A 385 25.21 9.32 19.46
CA LEU A 385 24.64 9.19 18.14
C LEU A 385 25.54 8.34 17.25
N MET A 386 24.96 7.37 16.55
CA MET A 386 25.63 6.60 15.51
C MET A 386 24.95 6.88 14.16
N TYR A 387 25.76 7.30 13.19
CA TYR A 387 25.32 7.54 11.83
C TYR A 387 25.58 6.30 10.99
N ASN A 388 24.53 5.61 10.62
CA ASN A 388 24.59 4.43 9.80
C ASN A 388 23.99 4.75 8.43
N PRO A 389 24.76 4.94 7.37
CA PRO A 389 24.22 4.98 6.05
C PRO A 389 23.61 3.61 5.77
N GLN A 390 22.31 3.57 5.74
CA GLN A 390 21.65 2.37 5.23
C GLN A 390 21.87 2.34 3.74
N ALA A 391 22.15 1.19 3.26
CA ALA A 391 22.54 1.00 1.90
C ALA A 391 21.41 1.12 0.87
N GLY A 392 20.31 1.70 1.21
CA GLY A 392 19.22 2.03 0.29
C GLY A 392 19.59 3.21 -0.62
N PHE A 393 20.44 3.00 -1.61
CA PHE A 393 20.68 3.96 -2.67
C PHE A 393 20.17 3.46 -4.00
N TYR A 394 19.37 4.29 -4.67
CA TYR A 394 18.86 4.03 -6.01
C TYR A 394 18.85 5.32 -6.83
N ASP A 395 19.53 5.36 -7.95
CA ASP A 395 19.43 6.40 -8.96
C ASP A 395 19.20 5.73 -10.31
N GLY A 396 17.96 5.69 -10.75
CA GLY A 396 17.64 4.93 -11.94
C GLY A 396 16.25 5.19 -12.50
N HIS A 397 15.94 4.42 -13.52
CA HIS A 397 14.65 4.46 -14.17
C HIS A 397 14.11 3.05 -14.41
N ASP A 398 12.81 2.97 -14.42
CA ASP A 398 12.02 1.80 -14.73
C ASP A 398 10.99 2.13 -15.78
N ASN A 399 10.73 1.22 -16.69
CA ASN A 399 9.72 1.40 -17.70
C ASN A 399 9.02 0.09 -18.06
N THR A 400 7.77 0.24 -18.51
CA THR A 400 6.94 -0.84 -19.04
C THR A 400 6.32 -0.40 -20.35
N LEU A 401 6.52 -1.17 -21.40
CA LEU A 401 5.75 -1.09 -22.62
C LEU A 401 4.91 -2.36 -22.76
N ALA A 402 3.60 -2.24 -22.81
CA ALA A 402 2.73 -3.40 -22.88
C ALA A 402 1.61 -3.22 -23.88
N VAL A 403 1.27 -4.30 -24.55
CA VAL A 403 0.07 -4.42 -25.38
C VAL A 403 -0.87 -5.44 -24.76
N TYR A 404 -2.16 -5.19 -24.86
CA TYR A 404 -3.18 -6.12 -24.32
C TYR A 404 -4.45 -6.11 -25.16
N ALA A 405 -5.17 -7.21 -25.11
CA ALA A 405 -6.49 -7.35 -25.69
C ALA A 405 -7.37 -8.24 -24.82
N SER A 406 -8.66 -7.96 -24.83
CA SER A 406 -9.69 -8.80 -24.21
C SER A 406 -10.97 -8.78 -25.01
N ASP A 407 -11.74 -9.85 -24.92
CA ASP A 407 -13.07 -9.95 -25.51
C ASP A 407 -14.02 -10.67 -24.56
N ASP A 408 -15.15 -10.04 -24.30
CA ASP A 408 -16.28 -10.60 -23.58
C ASP A 408 -17.31 -11.10 -24.59
N TRP A 409 -17.56 -12.38 -24.60
CA TRP A 409 -18.41 -13.04 -25.58
C TRP A 409 -19.68 -13.61 -24.95
N ASN A 410 -20.82 -13.05 -25.31
CA ASN A 410 -22.16 -13.59 -25.04
C ASN A 410 -22.50 -14.64 -26.10
N ILE A 411 -22.08 -15.91 -25.90
CA ILE A 411 -22.31 -17.00 -26.85
C ILE A 411 -23.81 -17.23 -27.03
N ASN A 412 -24.54 -17.23 -25.93
CA ASN A 412 -26.00 -17.30 -25.90
C ASN A 412 -26.53 -16.77 -24.56
N ARG A 413 -27.85 -16.86 -24.33
CA ARG A 413 -28.49 -16.36 -23.10
C ARG A 413 -28.01 -17.06 -21.81
N LYS A 414 -27.38 -18.22 -21.90
CA LYS A 414 -26.93 -19.02 -20.76
C LYS A 414 -25.40 -19.00 -20.58
N LEU A 415 -24.66 -18.82 -21.67
CA LEU A 415 -23.19 -18.97 -21.67
C LEU A 415 -22.53 -17.64 -22.05
N TRP A 416 -21.77 -17.11 -21.12
CA TRP A 416 -20.87 -15.98 -21.29
C TRP A 416 -19.43 -16.44 -21.02
N MET A 417 -18.51 -15.92 -21.81
CA MET A 417 -17.06 -16.16 -21.67
C MET A 417 -16.31 -14.85 -21.82
N SER A 418 -15.15 -14.77 -21.19
CA SER A 418 -14.19 -13.66 -21.37
C SER A 418 -12.79 -14.24 -21.52
N LEU A 419 -12.04 -13.69 -22.47
CA LEU A 419 -10.64 -14.02 -22.70
C LEU A 419 -9.85 -12.72 -22.77
N GLY A 420 -8.72 -12.67 -22.05
CA GLY A 420 -7.79 -11.56 -22.09
C GLY A 420 -6.35 -12.04 -22.19
N VAL A 421 -5.52 -11.26 -22.89
CA VAL A 421 -4.08 -11.49 -23.00
C VAL A 421 -3.34 -10.16 -22.91
N ARG A 422 -2.14 -10.20 -22.32
CA ARG A 422 -1.22 -9.09 -22.21
C ARG A 422 0.20 -9.57 -22.46
N LEU A 423 0.98 -8.76 -23.16
CA LEU A 423 2.43 -8.93 -23.26
C LEU A 423 3.10 -7.63 -22.88
N ALA A 424 3.95 -7.66 -21.86
CA ALA A 424 4.67 -6.51 -21.36
C ALA A 424 6.18 -6.72 -21.47
N TYR A 425 6.87 -5.75 -22.05
CA TYR A 425 8.31 -5.59 -21.91
C TYR A 425 8.55 -4.62 -20.76
N GLN A 426 9.29 -5.05 -19.73
CA GLN A 426 9.65 -4.26 -18.56
C GLN A 426 11.16 -4.22 -18.46
N ALA A 427 11.71 -3.02 -18.21
CA ALA A 427 13.15 -2.85 -18.08
C ALA A 427 13.49 -1.79 -17.05
N TYR A 428 14.60 -1.98 -16.34
CA TYR A 428 15.18 -0.96 -15.49
C TYR A 428 16.69 -0.82 -15.71
N ALA A 429 17.19 0.36 -15.41
CA ALA A 429 18.62 0.60 -15.27
C ALA A 429 18.84 1.58 -14.13
N ALA A 430 19.70 1.22 -13.20
CA ALA A 430 19.96 2.02 -12.01
C ALA A 430 21.41 1.89 -11.53
N TYR A 431 21.82 2.89 -10.75
CA TYR A 431 22.98 2.79 -9.88
C TYR A 431 22.50 2.51 -8.45
N THR A 432 23.18 1.60 -7.77
CA THR A 432 22.91 1.22 -6.38
C THR A 432 24.19 1.35 -5.56
N ALA A 433 24.07 1.41 -4.24
CA ALA A 433 25.21 1.33 -3.33
C ALA A 433 25.51 -0.13 -3.04
N ASN A 434 26.68 -0.57 -3.44
CA ASN A 434 26.92 -1.93 -3.80
C ASN A 434 27.61 -2.85 -2.85
N ASN A 435 28.13 -2.34 -1.79
CA ASN A 435 28.96 -3.14 -0.89
C ASN A 435 28.18 -3.90 0.16
N ILE A 436 26.88 -3.92 0.04
CA ILE A 436 25.99 -4.47 1.05
C ILE A 436 25.93 -5.97 1.01
N GLY A 437 26.00 -6.56 -0.19
CA GLY A 437 25.88 -8.02 -0.37
C GLY A 437 27.12 -8.80 0.07
N GLU A 438 28.29 -8.16 0.14
CA GLU A 438 29.52 -8.83 0.50
C GLU A 438 29.97 -8.61 1.94
N SER A 439 29.43 -7.59 2.57
CA SER A 439 29.85 -7.20 3.89
C SER A 439 28.69 -6.80 4.76
N THR A 440 28.06 -7.78 5.27
CA THR A 440 27.16 -7.66 6.40
C THR A 440 27.82 -7.05 7.62
N VAL A 441 29.11 -7.16 7.73
CA VAL A 441 29.95 -6.55 8.75
C VAL A 441 30.07 -5.04 8.53
N ASN A 442 30.13 -4.59 7.30
CA ASN A 442 30.38 -3.18 6.97
C ASN A 442 29.16 -2.29 7.11
N SER A 443 27.97 -2.83 7.17
CA SER A 443 26.78 -2.05 7.56
C SER A 443 26.88 -1.48 8.99
N ARG A 444 27.84 -1.94 9.77
CA ARG A 444 28.13 -1.49 11.14
C ARG A 444 29.28 -0.54 11.27
N HIS A 445 30.01 -0.23 10.21
CA HIS A 445 31.06 0.81 10.30
C HIS A 445 30.36 2.18 10.27
N PRO A 446 30.20 2.83 11.42
CA PRO A 446 29.69 4.20 11.44
C PRO A 446 30.64 5.09 10.62
N GLY A 447 30.05 5.99 9.82
CA GLY A 447 30.81 7.03 9.14
C GLY A 447 31.21 6.75 7.69
N TRP A 448 30.85 5.62 7.07
CA TRP A 448 31.08 5.45 5.64
C TRP A 448 30.06 6.24 4.78
N TYR A 449 30.47 6.65 3.60
CA TYR A 449 29.60 7.31 2.63
C TYR A 449 29.98 6.87 1.21
N LEU A 450 29.04 7.03 0.26
CA LEU A 450 29.36 6.77 -1.14
C LEU A 450 30.46 7.71 -1.64
N ASN A 451 31.42 7.17 -2.38
CA ASN A 451 32.62 7.85 -2.88
C ASN A 451 33.65 8.20 -1.80
N ASP A 452 33.66 7.51 -0.67
CA ASP A 452 34.72 7.59 0.35
C ASP A 452 36.06 6.94 -0.07
N GLY A 453 36.13 6.42 -1.30
CA GLY A 453 37.26 5.70 -1.86
C GLY A 453 37.10 4.18 -1.84
N THR A 454 36.23 3.65 -0.99
CA THR A 454 35.96 2.21 -0.87
C THR A 454 34.55 1.84 -1.26
N HIS A 455 33.59 2.73 -1.01
CA HIS A 455 32.19 2.52 -1.32
C HIS A 455 31.83 3.17 -2.66
N VAL A 456 31.50 2.36 -3.64
CA VAL A 456 31.24 2.80 -5.00
C VAL A 456 29.82 2.45 -5.45
N ARG A 457 29.29 3.26 -6.35
CA ARG A 457 28.02 2.97 -7.01
C ARG A 457 28.21 1.92 -8.09
N THR A 458 27.35 0.94 -8.12
CA THR A 458 27.32 -0.06 -9.19
C THR A 458 26.06 0.06 -10.03
N ARG A 459 26.25 -0.12 -11.32
CA ARG A 459 25.16 -0.15 -12.27
C ARG A 459 24.53 -1.55 -12.27
N ILE A 460 23.22 -1.59 -12.10
CA ILE A 460 22.41 -2.78 -12.30
C ILE A 460 21.42 -2.54 -13.42
N THR A 461 21.12 -3.58 -14.18
CA THR A 461 20.12 -3.56 -15.25
C THR A 461 19.35 -4.87 -15.24
N GLY A 462 18.11 -4.83 -15.70
CA GLY A 462 17.30 -6.02 -15.91
C GLY A 462 16.19 -5.75 -16.89
N ASP A 463 15.82 -6.76 -17.66
CA ASP A 463 14.69 -6.70 -18.57
C ASP A 463 13.93 -8.03 -18.60
N TRP A 464 12.64 -7.94 -18.88
CA TRP A 464 11.72 -9.07 -18.88
C TRP A 464 10.65 -8.93 -19.95
N ILE A 465 10.28 -10.06 -20.53
CA ILE A 465 9.06 -10.19 -21.29
C ILE A 465 8.06 -10.94 -20.41
N ASN A 466 6.99 -10.26 -20.02
CA ASN A 466 6.01 -10.74 -19.06
C ASN A 466 4.64 -10.94 -19.70
N PRO A 467 4.27 -12.18 -20.03
CA PRO A 467 2.94 -12.51 -20.48
C PRO A 467 1.96 -12.55 -19.30
N SER A 468 0.70 -12.20 -19.58
CA SER A 468 -0.45 -12.44 -18.71
C SER A 468 -1.61 -12.95 -19.53
N ALA A 469 -2.43 -13.80 -18.95
CA ALA A 469 -3.65 -14.32 -19.55
C ALA A 469 -4.75 -14.44 -18.51
N ALA A 470 -5.98 -14.18 -18.93
CA ALA A 470 -7.17 -14.33 -18.09
C ALA A 470 -8.28 -14.98 -18.89
N TYR A 471 -8.97 -15.92 -18.26
CA TYR A 471 -10.11 -16.61 -18.82
C TYR A 471 -11.22 -16.69 -17.79
N ASN A 472 -12.42 -16.30 -18.19
CA ASN A 472 -13.62 -16.41 -17.36
C ASN A 472 -14.72 -17.14 -18.13
N VAL A 473 -15.50 -17.91 -17.41
CA VAL A 473 -16.69 -18.58 -17.96
C VAL A 473 -17.84 -18.49 -16.94
N ARG A 474 -19.04 -18.27 -17.43
CA ARG A 474 -20.25 -18.26 -16.62
C ARG A 474 -21.37 -18.98 -17.39
N TYR A 475 -21.97 -19.96 -16.73
CA TYR A 475 -23.08 -20.73 -17.28
C TYR A 475 -24.30 -20.64 -16.37
N THR A 476 -25.39 -20.08 -16.89
CA THR A 476 -26.68 -19.96 -16.20
C THR A 476 -27.47 -21.25 -16.36
N ILE A 477 -27.65 -21.98 -15.26
CA ILE A 477 -28.38 -23.24 -15.23
C ILE A 477 -29.89 -22.98 -15.20
N ALA A 478 -30.31 -22.14 -14.28
CA ALA A 478 -31.69 -21.73 -14.05
C ALA A 478 -31.80 -20.22 -13.90
N LYS A 479 -33.00 -19.67 -13.82
CA LYS A 479 -33.20 -18.22 -13.68
C LYS A 479 -32.44 -17.69 -12.46
N GLY A 480 -31.44 -16.87 -12.74
CA GLY A 480 -30.60 -16.24 -11.72
C GLY A 480 -29.57 -17.14 -11.05
N PHE A 481 -29.57 -18.46 -11.31
CA PHE A 481 -28.61 -19.40 -10.70
C PHE A 481 -27.69 -20.02 -11.76
N GLY A 482 -26.44 -20.15 -11.42
CA GLY A 482 -25.45 -20.77 -12.31
C GLY A 482 -24.11 -21.05 -11.67
N VAL A 483 -23.19 -21.48 -12.52
CA VAL A 483 -21.80 -21.77 -12.15
C VAL A 483 -20.85 -20.83 -12.87
N MET A 484 -19.69 -20.62 -12.27
CA MET A 484 -18.65 -19.76 -12.82
C MET A 484 -17.27 -20.35 -12.61
N GLY A 485 -16.37 -20.03 -13.51
CA GLY A 485 -14.95 -20.38 -13.42
C GLY A 485 -14.09 -19.24 -13.90
N GLU A 486 -12.93 -19.09 -13.29
CA GLU A 486 -11.92 -18.11 -13.67
C GLU A 486 -10.53 -18.72 -13.55
N TYR A 487 -9.68 -18.41 -14.52
CA TYR A 487 -8.26 -18.69 -14.46
C TYR A 487 -7.49 -17.45 -14.86
N VAL A 488 -6.46 -17.10 -14.07
CA VAL A 488 -5.59 -15.97 -14.32
C VAL A 488 -4.14 -16.39 -14.15
N TYR A 489 -3.34 -16.07 -15.13
CA TYR A 489 -1.89 -16.19 -15.09
C TYR A 489 -1.24 -14.83 -15.28
N THR A 490 -0.27 -14.48 -14.42
CA THR A 490 0.59 -13.31 -14.62
C THR A 490 2.04 -13.66 -14.37
N ARG A 491 2.92 -13.08 -15.18
CA ARG A 491 4.35 -13.05 -14.94
C ARG A 491 4.79 -11.60 -14.82
N GLN A 492 5.58 -11.29 -13.82
CA GLN A 492 6.03 -9.93 -13.55
C GLN A 492 7.43 -9.94 -12.92
N ARG A 493 8.18 -8.85 -13.09
CA ARG A 493 9.40 -8.66 -12.32
C ARG A 493 9.08 -8.49 -10.83
N SER A 494 10.07 -8.72 -9.98
CA SER A 494 10.00 -8.35 -8.56
C SER A 494 10.03 -6.84 -8.38
N ASN A 495 9.79 -6.36 -7.16
CA ASN A 495 9.90 -4.95 -6.83
C ASN A 495 11.34 -4.46 -7.03
N LEU A 496 11.47 -3.21 -7.49
CA LEU A 496 12.78 -2.60 -7.69
C LEU A 496 13.56 -2.41 -6.40
N GLU A 497 12.88 -2.22 -5.27
CA GLU A 497 13.48 -2.17 -3.95
C GLU A 497 14.30 -3.43 -3.64
N ASP A 498 13.80 -4.61 -4.02
CA ASP A 498 14.50 -5.87 -3.83
C ASP A 498 15.81 -5.95 -4.65
N TYR A 499 15.89 -5.23 -5.78
CA TYR A 499 17.09 -5.16 -6.59
C TYR A 499 18.04 -4.04 -6.15
N ALA A 500 17.51 -2.93 -5.67
CA ALA A 500 18.30 -1.77 -5.30
C ALA A 500 19.22 -2.03 -4.10
N SER A 501 18.87 -2.99 -3.26
CA SER A 501 19.60 -3.37 -2.06
C SER A 501 20.60 -4.52 -2.27
N GLU A 502 20.72 -5.05 -3.49
CA GLU A 502 21.56 -6.22 -3.77
C GLU A 502 22.65 -5.90 -4.83
N ARG A 503 23.85 -6.44 -4.63
CA ARG A 503 24.93 -6.34 -5.62
C ARG A 503 24.66 -7.23 -6.84
N TYR A 504 24.14 -8.42 -6.60
CA TYR A 504 23.78 -9.40 -7.61
C TYR A 504 22.33 -9.83 -7.41
N PRO A 505 21.37 -9.00 -7.84
CA PRO A 505 19.98 -9.30 -7.59
C PRO A 505 19.52 -10.54 -8.38
N ASP A 506 18.70 -11.36 -7.74
CA ASP A 506 18.00 -12.43 -8.45
C ASP A 506 16.92 -11.83 -9.36
N VAL A 507 17.17 -11.92 -10.65
CA VAL A 507 16.29 -11.34 -11.69
C VAL A 507 15.19 -12.28 -12.16
N ALA A 508 15.02 -13.46 -11.54
CA ALA A 508 13.94 -14.37 -11.91
C ALA A 508 12.58 -13.71 -11.68
N ALA A 509 11.72 -13.75 -12.69
CA ALA A 509 10.39 -13.16 -12.61
C ALA A 509 9.47 -13.92 -11.64
N MET A 510 8.59 -13.20 -10.97
CA MET A 510 7.50 -13.78 -10.20
C MET A 510 6.42 -14.31 -11.14
N ASN A 511 5.84 -15.45 -10.80
CA ASN A 511 4.67 -15.98 -11.51
C ASN A 511 3.51 -16.14 -10.53
N THR A 512 2.33 -15.78 -10.96
CA THR A 512 1.09 -16.02 -10.22
C THR A 512 0.12 -16.80 -11.08
N ASN A 513 -0.33 -17.92 -10.55
CA ASN A 513 -1.43 -18.71 -11.11
C ASN A 513 -2.58 -18.67 -10.13
N MET A 514 -3.77 -18.35 -10.62
CA MET A 514 -5.00 -18.34 -9.84
C MET A 514 -6.08 -19.07 -10.61
N ALA A 515 -6.76 -20.00 -9.95
CA ALA A 515 -7.96 -20.64 -10.45
C ALA A 515 -9.09 -20.48 -9.43
N ARG A 516 -10.28 -20.17 -9.89
CA ARG A 516 -11.49 -20.10 -9.07
C ARG A 516 -12.64 -20.81 -9.76
N VAL A 517 -13.42 -21.53 -8.98
CA VAL A 517 -14.69 -22.13 -9.43
C VAL A 517 -15.75 -21.87 -8.37
N GLY A 518 -16.97 -21.65 -8.80
CA GLY A 518 -18.03 -21.32 -7.85
C GLY A 518 -19.42 -21.27 -8.45
N ILE A 519 -20.34 -20.84 -7.61
CA ILE A 519 -21.74 -20.65 -7.95
C ILE A 519 -22.11 -19.17 -7.78
N PHE A 520 -23.11 -18.76 -8.51
CA PHE A 520 -23.78 -17.50 -8.30
C PHE A 520 -25.30 -17.68 -8.23
N TRP A 521 -25.94 -16.85 -7.44
CA TRP A 521 -27.39 -16.83 -7.35
C TRP A 521 -27.91 -15.39 -7.20
N ASN A 522 -28.67 -14.94 -8.20
CA ASN A 522 -29.23 -13.60 -8.28
C ASN A 522 -30.74 -13.65 -8.33
N THR A 523 -31.37 -13.07 -7.34
CA THR A 523 -32.81 -12.82 -7.28
C THR A 523 -33.04 -11.33 -6.97
N PRO A 524 -34.27 -10.81 -7.02
CA PRO A 524 -34.53 -9.42 -6.65
C PRO A 524 -34.13 -9.04 -5.23
N TRP A 525 -34.05 -10.00 -4.32
CA TRP A 525 -33.76 -9.78 -2.90
C TRP A 525 -32.47 -10.45 -2.41
N LEU A 526 -31.83 -11.29 -3.24
CA LEU A 526 -30.59 -12.02 -2.88
C LEU A 526 -29.63 -11.98 -4.04
N GLN A 527 -28.41 -11.55 -3.77
CA GLN A 527 -27.24 -11.73 -4.64
C GLN A 527 -26.21 -12.52 -3.86
N LEU A 528 -25.74 -13.64 -4.41
CA LEU A 528 -24.77 -14.53 -3.78
C LEU A 528 -23.75 -14.97 -4.81
N VAL A 529 -22.48 -14.91 -4.40
CA VAL A 529 -21.35 -15.54 -5.09
C VAL A 529 -20.56 -16.35 -4.06
N SER A 530 -20.32 -17.63 -4.35
CA SER A 530 -19.52 -18.50 -3.49
C SER A 530 -18.52 -19.25 -4.34
N GLN A 531 -17.22 -19.12 -4.02
CA GLN A 531 -16.11 -19.60 -4.85
C GLN A 531 -15.04 -20.29 -4.00
N ILE A 532 -14.53 -21.39 -4.53
CA ILE A 532 -13.27 -21.98 -4.09
C ILE A 532 -12.17 -21.41 -4.98
N SER A 533 -11.05 -21.04 -4.40
CA SER A 533 -9.91 -20.45 -5.08
C SER A 533 -8.62 -21.16 -4.72
N TYR A 534 -7.75 -21.31 -5.71
CA TYR A 534 -6.38 -21.76 -5.53
C TYR A 534 -5.44 -20.74 -6.14
N ILE A 535 -4.47 -20.27 -5.35
CA ILE A 535 -3.43 -19.33 -5.79
C ILE A 535 -2.07 -19.94 -5.52
N ASN A 536 -1.20 -19.87 -6.52
CA ASN A 536 0.20 -20.22 -6.40
C ASN A 536 1.06 -19.08 -6.96
N LYS A 537 1.84 -18.44 -6.06
CA LYS A 537 2.83 -17.43 -6.41
C LYS A 537 4.22 -18.01 -6.21
N THR A 538 5.09 -17.81 -7.18
CA THR A 538 6.48 -18.30 -7.13
C THR A 538 7.46 -17.15 -7.34
N ASN A 539 8.68 -17.34 -6.86
CA ASN A 539 9.78 -16.38 -7.00
C ASN A 539 9.49 -14.99 -6.40
N ASN A 540 8.68 -14.93 -5.33
CA ASN A 540 8.62 -13.70 -4.55
C ASN A 540 10.00 -13.44 -3.95
N LYS A 541 10.45 -12.18 -3.99
CA LYS A 541 11.73 -11.79 -3.44
C LYS A 541 11.54 -11.02 -2.15
N ARG A 542 12.42 -11.23 -1.21
CA ARG A 542 12.51 -10.42 -0.01
C ARG A 542 13.90 -10.48 0.58
N ARG A 543 14.45 -9.34 0.96
CA ARG A 543 15.63 -9.29 1.82
C ARG A 543 15.24 -9.71 3.23
N SER A 544 16.01 -10.62 3.81
CA SER A 544 15.87 -11.08 5.20
C SER A 544 17.17 -10.83 5.93
N ASN A 545 17.07 -10.26 7.13
CA ASN A 545 18.22 -10.04 8.00
C ASN A 545 18.32 -11.21 8.99
N PHE A 546 19.51 -11.71 9.14
CA PHE A 546 19.90 -12.80 10.03
C PHE A 546 20.91 -12.27 11.03
N TYR A 547 20.84 -12.76 12.25
CA TYR A 547 21.73 -12.38 13.34
C TYR A 547 22.25 -13.66 14.01
N HIS A 548 23.56 -13.71 14.25
CA HIS A 548 24.23 -14.87 14.84
C HIS A 548 25.30 -14.39 15.82
N VAL A 549 25.34 -14.98 17.02
CA VAL A 549 26.45 -14.76 17.94
C VAL A 549 27.56 -15.73 17.58
N MET A 550 28.69 -15.20 17.17
CA MET A 550 29.84 -15.95 16.69
C MET A 550 30.29 -17.01 17.72
N GLN A 551 30.31 -18.25 17.32
CA GLN A 551 30.77 -19.37 18.14
C GLN A 551 32.28 -19.59 18.01
N ASN A 552 32.89 -19.13 16.91
CA ASN A 552 34.33 -19.15 16.65
C ASN A 552 34.77 -17.81 16.06
N ASP A 553 36.07 -17.58 15.97
CA ASP A 553 36.61 -16.43 15.24
C ASP A 553 36.29 -16.55 13.74
N ALA A 554 36.13 -15.41 13.08
CA ALA A 554 35.78 -15.34 11.66
C ALA A 554 36.85 -16.01 10.78
N ILE A 555 36.36 -16.73 9.76
CA ILE A 555 37.19 -17.39 8.75
C ILE A 555 37.15 -16.69 7.38
N ASP A 556 36.23 -15.72 7.22
CA ASP A 556 36.01 -14.98 5.96
C ASP A 556 36.80 -13.68 5.84
N GLY A 557 37.66 -13.39 6.80
CA GLY A 557 38.47 -12.17 6.83
C GLY A 557 37.77 -10.94 7.39
N SER A 558 36.55 -11.08 7.92
CA SER A 558 35.78 -9.98 8.53
C SER A 558 36.42 -9.45 9.83
N GLY A 559 37.25 -10.25 10.48
CA GLY A 559 37.93 -9.89 11.74
C GLY A 559 37.03 -10.04 12.97
N LEU A 560 35.78 -10.47 12.84
CA LEU A 560 34.88 -10.72 13.96
C LEU A 560 35.40 -11.82 14.87
N LYS A 561 35.21 -11.66 16.16
CA LYS A 561 35.66 -12.57 17.20
C LYS A 561 34.52 -13.39 17.79
N LYS A 562 34.86 -14.53 18.35
CA LYS A 562 33.93 -15.32 19.14
C LYS A 562 33.19 -14.45 20.16
N GLY A 563 31.89 -14.60 20.24
CA GLY A 563 31.01 -13.84 21.13
C GLY A 563 30.50 -12.51 20.56
N GLU A 564 31.05 -12.05 19.45
CA GLU A 564 30.51 -10.89 18.73
C GLU A 564 29.29 -11.29 17.89
N GLU A 565 28.42 -10.33 17.58
CA GLU A 565 27.26 -10.56 16.75
C GLU A 565 27.60 -10.31 15.27
N ASP A 566 27.39 -11.31 14.41
CA ASP A 566 27.41 -11.18 12.96
C ASP A 566 25.97 -10.99 12.43
N SER A 567 25.79 -10.13 11.45
CA SER A 567 24.50 -9.94 10.79
C SER A 567 24.62 -10.04 9.28
N ARG A 568 23.68 -10.76 8.67
CA ARG A 568 23.61 -11.02 7.23
C ARG A 568 22.29 -10.55 6.65
N GLY A 569 22.34 -9.67 5.67
CA GLY A 569 21.16 -9.31 4.88
C GLY A 569 21.20 -10.05 3.55
N ILE A 570 20.30 -11.02 3.33
CA ILE A 570 20.30 -11.89 2.16
C ILE A 570 18.98 -11.78 1.43
N GLN A 571 19.04 -11.59 0.09
CA GLN A 571 17.85 -11.71 -0.75
C GLN A 571 17.43 -13.17 -0.87
N MET A 572 16.18 -13.45 -0.56
CA MET A 572 15.62 -14.79 -0.60
C MET A 572 14.44 -14.85 -1.57
N ALA A 573 14.38 -15.94 -2.32
CA ALA A 573 13.22 -16.28 -3.16
C ALA A 573 12.33 -17.28 -2.44
N TYR A 574 11.01 -17.11 -2.54
CA TYR A 574 10.04 -18.00 -1.94
C TYR A 574 8.72 -18.05 -2.73
N GLY A 575 7.93 -19.06 -2.48
CA GLY A 575 6.58 -19.18 -3.00
C GLY A 575 5.51 -18.92 -1.93
N ILE A 576 4.29 -18.67 -2.38
CA ILE A 576 3.08 -18.67 -1.56
C ILE A 576 2.03 -19.50 -2.25
N GLN A 577 1.45 -20.45 -1.53
CA GLN A 577 0.34 -21.27 -2.00
C GLN A 577 -0.85 -21.10 -1.06
N THR A 578 -2.02 -20.85 -1.63
CA THR A 578 -3.24 -20.65 -0.85
C THR A 578 -4.41 -21.38 -1.47
N LEU A 579 -5.06 -22.20 -0.68
CA LEU A 579 -6.41 -22.71 -0.96
C LEU A 579 -7.39 -21.87 -0.13
N GLY A 580 -8.47 -21.40 -0.74
CA GLY A 580 -9.44 -20.56 -0.08
C GLY A 580 -10.86 -20.85 -0.54
N TRP A 581 -11.81 -20.45 0.30
CA TRP A 581 -13.23 -20.40 -0.01
C TRP A 581 -13.76 -19.02 0.40
N THR A 582 -14.39 -18.31 -0.53
CA THR A 582 -14.96 -16.99 -0.30
C THR A 582 -16.43 -17.01 -0.71
N THR A 583 -17.27 -16.52 0.18
CA THR A 583 -18.69 -16.27 -0.08
C THR A 583 -18.99 -14.80 0.14
N ASP A 584 -19.63 -14.18 -0.81
CA ASP A 584 -20.12 -12.81 -0.76
C ASP A 584 -21.63 -12.82 -1.00
N ILE A 585 -22.38 -12.14 -0.13
CA ILE A 585 -23.84 -12.16 -0.15
C ILE A 585 -24.39 -10.75 0.11
N VAL A 586 -25.38 -10.35 -0.70
CA VAL A 586 -26.18 -9.16 -0.46
C VAL A 586 -27.64 -9.56 -0.37
N ILE A 587 -28.30 -9.19 0.72
CA ILE A 587 -29.71 -9.48 0.99
C ILE A 587 -30.48 -8.18 1.16
N THR A 588 -31.55 -8.00 0.36
CA THR A 588 -32.45 -6.85 0.41
C THR A 588 -33.88 -7.32 0.53
N PRO A 589 -34.31 -7.88 1.70
CA PRO A 589 -35.58 -8.60 1.84
C PRO A 589 -36.80 -7.67 1.83
N PHE A 590 -36.62 -6.39 2.20
CA PHE A 590 -37.65 -5.37 2.20
C PHE A 590 -37.07 -3.97 1.96
N LYS A 591 -37.92 -3.04 1.60
CA LYS A 591 -37.54 -1.67 1.25
C LYS A 591 -36.76 -0.99 2.37
N GLY A 592 -35.62 -0.44 2.01
CA GLY A 592 -34.74 0.31 2.90
C GLY A 592 -33.72 -0.54 3.67
N PHE A 593 -33.90 -1.85 3.80
CA PHE A 593 -32.92 -2.74 4.44
C PHE A 593 -32.00 -3.40 3.43
N SER A 594 -30.72 -3.44 3.75
CA SER A 594 -29.71 -4.20 3.03
C SER A 594 -28.71 -4.78 4.01
N LEU A 595 -28.36 -6.05 3.83
CA LEU A 595 -27.29 -6.72 4.53
C LEU A 595 -26.28 -7.20 3.49
N HIS A 596 -25.05 -6.69 3.56
CA HIS A 596 -23.90 -7.30 2.90
C HIS A 596 -23.18 -8.21 3.89
N GLY A 597 -22.78 -9.38 3.46
CA GLY A 597 -21.98 -10.32 4.24
C GLY A 597 -20.88 -10.92 3.39
N SER A 598 -19.68 -11.05 3.95
CA SER A 598 -18.56 -11.74 3.33
C SER A 598 -17.90 -12.70 4.31
N LEU A 599 -17.60 -13.91 3.84
CA LEU A 599 -16.84 -14.93 4.57
C LEU A 599 -15.69 -15.40 3.70
N THR A 600 -14.47 -15.33 4.23
CA THR A 600 -13.30 -15.95 3.62
C THR A 600 -12.67 -16.94 4.57
N LEU A 601 -12.54 -18.18 4.12
CA LEU A 601 -11.71 -19.21 4.75
C LEU A 601 -10.54 -19.49 3.84
N GLN A 602 -9.30 -19.43 4.37
CA GLN A 602 -8.10 -19.59 3.54
C GLN A 602 -6.95 -20.21 4.34
N ASP A 603 -6.06 -20.94 3.65
CA ASP A 603 -4.85 -21.51 4.25
C ASP A 603 -3.59 -21.07 3.47
N PRO A 604 -3.11 -19.86 3.67
CA PRO A 604 -1.92 -19.33 3.01
C PRO A 604 -0.64 -19.91 3.63
N LYS A 605 0.18 -20.55 2.80
CA LYS A 605 1.43 -21.21 3.21
C LYS A 605 2.61 -20.68 2.41
N TYR A 606 3.75 -20.52 3.09
CA TYR A 606 5.02 -20.36 2.41
C TYR A 606 5.41 -21.66 1.70
N LYS A 607 6.13 -21.53 0.60
CA LYS A 607 6.68 -22.67 -0.17
C LYS A 607 8.12 -22.36 -0.59
N ASN A 608 8.98 -23.36 -0.48
CA ASN A 608 10.40 -23.24 -0.84
C ASN A 608 11.06 -22.03 -0.16
N PHE A 609 10.89 -21.91 1.15
CA PHE A 609 11.37 -20.79 1.93
C PHE A 609 12.33 -21.22 3.04
N ASP A 610 13.58 -21.43 2.65
CA ASP A 610 14.65 -21.78 3.57
C ASP A 610 15.30 -20.49 4.11
N LEU A 611 15.12 -20.22 5.39
CA LEU A 611 15.69 -19.07 6.10
C LEU A 611 16.99 -19.49 6.80
N ARG A 612 18.03 -19.84 6.05
CA ARG A 612 19.36 -20.14 6.56
C ARG A 612 20.39 -19.19 5.97
N ALA A 613 21.35 -18.83 6.80
CA ALA A 613 22.50 -18.00 6.41
C ALA A 613 23.78 -18.63 6.94
N THR A 614 24.87 -18.54 6.17
CA THR A 614 26.21 -18.89 6.63
C THR A 614 26.91 -17.64 7.12
N PHE A 615 27.45 -17.69 8.33
CA PHE A 615 28.06 -16.57 9.02
C PHE A 615 29.59 -16.58 8.92
N SER A 616 30.25 -15.53 9.43
CA SER A 616 31.69 -15.33 9.30
C SER A 616 32.51 -16.44 9.96
N ASP A 617 31.97 -17.12 10.96
CA ASP A 617 32.61 -18.28 11.61
C ASP A 617 32.41 -19.62 10.84
N GLY A 618 31.81 -19.57 9.68
CA GLY A 618 31.50 -20.74 8.84
C GLY A 618 30.25 -21.53 9.29
N ILE A 619 29.60 -21.11 10.35
CA ILE A 619 28.38 -21.77 10.85
C ILE A 619 27.19 -21.35 10.00
N THR A 620 26.38 -22.32 9.58
CA THR A 620 25.07 -22.08 8.97
C THR A 620 23.99 -22.19 10.02
N ASP A 621 23.24 -21.13 10.23
CA ASP A 621 22.16 -21.06 11.21
C ASP A 621 20.85 -20.56 10.57
N GLY A 622 19.74 -20.90 11.19
CA GLY A 622 18.40 -20.60 10.69
C GLY A 622 17.53 -21.83 10.53
N MET A 623 16.44 -21.71 9.78
CA MET A 623 15.46 -22.79 9.63
C MET A 623 14.73 -22.72 8.30
N ASP A 624 14.25 -23.87 7.84
CA ASP A 624 13.26 -23.96 6.76
C ASP A 624 11.87 -23.60 7.32
N VAL A 625 11.25 -22.58 6.76
CA VAL A 625 9.90 -22.12 7.11
C VAL A 625 8.87 -22.45 6.04
N SER A 626 9.21 -23.32 5.10
CA SER A 626 8.27 -23.87 4.15
C SER A 626 7.10 -24.50 4.91
N ASP A 627 5.88 -24.35 4.35
CA ASP A 627 4.62 -24.76 4.96
C ASP A 627 4.17 -24.01 6.23
N ASN A 628 4.94 -23.06 6.72
CA ASN A 628 4.47 -22.11 7.73
C ASN A 628 3.41 -21.18 7.15
N ASN A 629 2.54 -20.68 8.03
CA ASN A 629 1.51 -19.71 7.62
C ASN A 629 2.16 -18.38 7.20
N VAL A 630 1.62 -17.77 6.15
CA VAL A 630 2.08 -16.47 5.69
C VAL A 630 1.76 -15.41 6.74
N THR A 631 2.74 -14.57 7.05
CA THR A 631 2.61 -13.50 8.05
C THR A 631 1.60 -12.44 7.64
N GLY A 632 0.87 -11.89 8.63
CA GLY A 632 -0.12 -10.83 8.42
C GLY A 632 -1.38 -11.28 7.67
N MET A 633 -1.64 -12.60 7.58
CA MET A 633 -2.81 -13.16 6.91
C MET A 633 -3.65 -13.98 7.87
N SER A 634 -4.92 -13.61 8.03
CA SER A 634 -5.90 -14.41 8.78
C SER A 634 -6.42 -15.56 7.95
N LYS A 635 -6.62 -16.73 8.58
CA LYS A 635 -7.28 -17.87 7.93
C LYS A 635 -8.79 -17.70 7.82
N ILE A 636 -9.38 -16.89 8.69
CA ILE A 636 -10.82 -16.63 8.74
C ILE A 636 -11.01 -15.12 8.72
N LEU A 637 -11.82 -14.65 7.79
CA LEU A 637 -12.25 -13.26 7.67
C LEU A 637 -13.77 -13.25 7.54
N ILE A 638 -14.44 -12.45 8.37
CA ILE A 638 -15.90 -12.27 8.29
C ILE A 638 -16.18 -10.78 8.22
N GLU A 639 -17.11 -10.39 7.38
CA GLU A 639 -17.65 -9.05 7.33
C GLU A 639 -19.15 -9.09 7.24
N LEU A 640 -19.81 -8.22 8.02
CA LEU A 640 -21.27 -8.06 8.03
C LEU A 640 -21.59 -6.57 8.07
N ASP A 641 -22.30 -6.09 7.03
CA ASP A 641 -22.65 -4.70 6.84
C ASP A 641 -24.19 -4.53 6.74
N PRO A 642 -24.94 -4.60 7.85
CA PRO A 642 -26.33 -4.24 7.83
C PRO A 642 -26.52 -2.72 7.66
N SER A 643 -27.45 -2.33 6.81
CA SER A 643 -27.87 -0.95 6.66
C SER A 643 -29.39 -0.84 6.55
N TYR A 644 -29.91 0.25 7.07
CA TYR A 644 -31.34 0.53 7.01
C TYR A 644 -31.59 2.00 6.73
N THR A 645 -32.39 2.28 5.70
CA THR A 645 -32.79 3.63 5.34
C THR A 645 -34.33 3.74 5.45
N ILE A 646 -34.78 4.67 6.26
CA ILE A 646 -36.17 5.00 6.44
C ILE A 646 -36.35 6.52 6.38
N ASP A 647 -37.21 6.98 5.45
CA ASP A 647 -37.46 8.39 5.18
C ASP A 647 -36.15 9.20 5.00
N ARG A 648 -35.84 10.03 5.99
CA ARG A 648 -34.64 10.90 5.99
C ARG A 648 -33.46 10.32 6.77
N TRP A 649 -33.67 9.19 7.44
CA TRP A 649 -32.65 8.55 8.25
C TRP A 649 -31.98 7.41 7.52
N SER A 650 -30.68 7.27 7.67
CA SER A 650 -29.92 6.10 7.25
C SER A 650 -29.02 5.63 8.39
N PHE A 651 -29.06 4.35 8.65
CA PHE A 651 -28.30 3.65 9.68
C PHE A 651 -27.38 2.64 9.00
N ASN A 652 -26.14 2.58 9.39
CA ASN A 652 -25.19 1.58 8.92
C ASN A 652 -24.36 1.05 10.07
N LEU A 653 -24.10 -0.24 10.05
CA LEU A 653 -23.17 -0.92 10.93
C LEU A 653 -22.20 -1.73 10.08
N ASN A 654 -21.00 -1.92 10.57
CA ASN A 654 -20.02 -2.79 9.96
C ASN A 654 -19.34 -3.59 11.08
N PHE A 655 -19.36 -4.91 10.95
CA PHE A 655 -18.68 -5.83 11.85
C PHE A 655 -17.65 -6.62 11.05
N ARG A 656 -16.43 -6.67 11.53
CA ARG A 656 -15.33 -7.38 10.90
C ARG A 656 -14.64 -8.28 11.90
N TYR A 657 -14.47 -9.53 11.53
CA TYR A 657 -13.67 -10.48 12.30
C TYR A 657 -12.41 -10.84 11.52
N PHE A 658 -11.30 -10.73 12.19
CA PHE A 658 -9.99 -11.21 11.73
C PHE A 658 -9.57 -12.37 12.62
N GLY A 659 -9.38 -13.54 12.03
CA GLY A 659 -8.81 -14.69 12.73
C GLY A 659 -7.34 -14.45 13.09
N LYS A 660 -6.76 -15.37 13.86
CA LYS A 660 -5.35 -15.35 14.26
C LYS A 660 -4.43 -15.02 13.11
N GLN A 661 -3.45 -14.12 13.33
CA GLN A 661 -2.41 -13.73 12.38
C GLN A 661 -1.03 -13.94 12.98
N TYR A 662 -0.15 -14.60 12.24
CA TYR A 662 1.26 -14.69 12.61
C TYR A 662 2.01 -13.43 12.16
N ILE A 663 2.93 -12.96 13.03
CA ILE A 663 3.71 -11.73 12.79
C ILE A 663 5.07 -12.08 12.19
N ASN A 664 5.66 -13.19 12.62
CA ASN A 664 6.95 -13.66 12.15
C ASN A 664 6.84 -14.94 11.29
N LYS A 665 7.83 -15.14 10.43
CA LYS A 665 7.87 -16.27 9.48
C LYS A 665 7.98 -17.64 10.16
N THR A 666 8.54 -17.69 11.37
CA THR A 666 8.66 -18.91 12.18
C THR A 666 7.35 -19.33 12.84
N ASN A 667 6.30 -18.49 12.75
CA ASN A 667 4.99 -18.70 13.37
C ASN A 667 5.01 -18.84 14.91
N THR A 668 6.03 -18.31 15.55
CA THR A 668 6.17 -18.30 17.02
C THR A 668 5.50 -17.11 17.67
N LEU A 669 5.23 -16.04 16.92
CA LEU A 669 4.58 -14.83 17.41
C LEU A 669 3.31 -14.56 16.60
N PHE A 670 2.22 -14.20 17.27
CA PHE A 670 0.92 -14.02 16.64
C PHE A 670 0.03 -13.03 17.39
N PHE A 671 -0.93 -12.46 16.68
CA PHE A 671 -2.12 -11.83 17.24
C PHE A 671 -3.26 -12.84 17.30
N ASN A 672 -4.00 -12.87 18.40
CA ASN A 672 -5.26 -13.58 18.46
C ASN A 672 -6.30 -12.94 17.53
N GLY A 673 -7.36 -13.70 17.22
CA GLY A 673 -8.45 -13.14 16.44
C GLY A 673 -9.14 -11.99 17.19
N TRP A 674 -9.62 -11.01 16.43
CA TRP A 674 -10.28 -9.82 16.98
C TRP A 674 -11.47 -9.39 16.12
N TRP A 675 -12.36 -8.63 16.73
CA TRP A 675 -13.45 -7.96 16.08
C TRP A 675 -13.18 -6.46 15.98
N GLU A 676 -13.60 -5.88 14.87
CA GLU A 676 -13.74 -4.45 14.69
C GLU A 676 -15.19 -4.15 14.38
N SER A 677 -15.73 -3.07 14.94
CA SER A 677 -17.08 -2.62 14.65
C SER A 677 -17.12 -1.12 14.43
N PHE A 678 -17.88 -0.72 13.43
CA PHE A 678 -18.09 0.67 13.06
C PHE A 678 -19.58 0.87 12.86
N GLY A 679 -20.05 2.09 13.05
CA GLY A 679 -21.44 2.38 12.80
C GLY A 679 -21.66 3.85 12.56
N GLY A 680 -22.71 4.17 11.83
CA GLY A 680 -23.04 5.54 11.52
C GLY A 680 -24.55 5.75 11.39
N VAL A 681 -24.95 6.97 11.69
CA VAL A 681 -26.31 7.46 11.49
C VAL A 681 -26.23 8.73 10.65
N SER A 682 -27.00 8.80 9.58
CA SER A 682 -27.12 10.03 8.81
C SER A 682 -28.57 10.48 8.72
N TYR A 683 -28.74 11.79 8.65
CA TYR A 683 -30.04 12.44 8.56
C TYR A 683 -30.04 13.49 7.46
N LYS A 684 -30.95 13.36 6.49
CA LYS A 684 -31.16 14.36 5.44
C LYS A 684 -32.03 15.50 5.98
N LEU A 685 -31.37 16.59 6.42
CA LEU A 685 -32.09 17.76 6.92
C LEU A 685 -32.96 18.36 5.83
N ASN A 686 -32.41 18.51 4.62
CA ASN A 686 -33.10 18.94 3.41
C ASN A 686 -32.37 18.42 2.15
N LYS A 687 -32.76 18.88 0.95
CA LYS A 687 -32.14 18.45 -0.32
C LYS A 687 -30.66 18.83 -0.47
N ASN A 688 -30.17 19.76 0.34
CA ASN A 688 -28.82 20.31 0.23
C ASN A 688 -27.93 20.01 1.45
N VAL A 689 -28.51 19.55 2.57
CA VAL A 689 -27.79 19.36 3.84
C VAL A 689 -28.05 17.98 4.40
N ASP A 690 -26.97 17.24 4.57
CA ASP A 690 -26.92 15.94 5.25
C ASP A 690 -26.06 16.07 6.50
N LEU A 691 -26.51 15.51 7.61
CA LEU A 691 -25.78 15.41 8.88
C LEU A 691 -25.45 13.92 9.10
N ALA A 692 -24.25 13.62 9.57
CA ALA A 692 -23.86 12.26 9.87
C ALA A 692 -22.99 12.19 11.15
N VAL A 693 -23.15 11.09 11.87
CA VAL A 693 -22.31 10.68 12.99
C VAL A 693 -21.86 9.24 12.73
N ASN A 694 -20.55 9.02 12.72
CA ASN A 694 -19.92 7.72 12.49
C ASN A 694 -19.09 7.30 13.69
#